data_1be881fd6c2a4ccc15c1f8cb6db5a947
#
_entry.id   1be881fd6c2a4ccc15c1f8cb6db5a947
#
_cell.length_a   1.000
_cell.length_b   1.000
_cell.length_c   1.000
_cell.angle_alpha   90.00
_cell.angle_beta   90.00
_cell.angle_gamma   90.00
#
_symmetry.space_group_name_H-M   'P 1'
#
loop_
_entity.id
_entity.type
_entity.pdbx_description
1 polymer ?
#
loop_
_entity_poly.entity_id
_entity_poly.type
_entity_poly.pdbx_seq_one_letter_code
_entity_poly.pdbx_strand_id
1 'polypeptide(L)'
;MNKNRHAFSYTVWILSLLLIVSCQKAKNGSKLTVYELDYNDSLVYAAMEHDYNQALLVVDSLEDVHALYDAKINFYRAQIHYKMGQELSAELYYKKALTGNELYKDQPSIFYFAYDQLSTILTIKGDQQGALATATEAYSIAQKDKTESGQEWQAILLHDIGYCQMQLSRTAEAEKNFTHAYNTLKRLASQTGKYDHIYSWARVAYNIMDAYTTTSNFEQAEKWVVAAEEAINRLVESPDCSKRTAEEYLGSLGTHKAIVLIKTGQRQEADRIYREFLKSDYSKTSIGLVDNSEYLEMAERWDDLADLVPKLDSLANSWAMPKSMYYLKTYLIPFFNAYQKSGRHDKALMAARRIAESIDSVDEYERKHNAAELAIIYETREKEAKIAEQETVMTQQRILAVSIAMLLIIIFLVIFTYHRYRSTKRLAEKNLELEQKNKELTIANARANESSQMKTNFIRQISHEIRTPLNILNGFAQVITGKDVELGTDEKKDIQQRIRENSERITELVDKMLELSEASSQTIIERTDETTTNIIANKAIDNSGICHTEHIKFDLQLKEGAKDFQLLTNQRYATRALVLLLDNAKKFTKEGTVRLVISQKPSEVAFTVEDTGIGVPAKQAEHIFEAFVQLDEYYEGTGIGLSVARSIVRRLGGDIVLDTTYQEGARFIMTLPKES
;
A
#
# COMPACT_ATOMS: atom_id res chain seq x y z
N MET A 1 -33.72 30.00 10.28
CA MET A 1 -32.96 28.89 10.86
C MET A 1 -33.66 28.10 11.98
N ASN A 2 -34.78 28.53 12.55
CA ASN A 2 -35.39 27.80 13.68
C ASN A 2 -36.56 26.85 13.33
N LYS A 3 -37.05 26.82 12.08
CA LYS A 3 -38.15 25.91 11.68
C LYS A 3 -37.69 24.49 11.32
N ASN A 4 -36.44 24.34 10.88
CA ASN A 4 -35.90 23.01 10.52
C ASN A 4 -35.43 22.18 11.73
N ARG A 5 -35.13 22.83 12.88
CA ARG A 5 -34.75 22.09 14.09
C ARG A 5 -35.90 21.31 14.72
N HIS A 6 -37.11 21.81 14.62
CA HIS A 6 -38.30 21.12 15.15
C HIS A 6 -38.76 19.97 14.25
N ALA A 7 -38.69 20.12 12.92
CA ALA A 7 -39.00 19.02 12.00
C ALA A 7 -37.98 17.85 12.16
N PHE A 8 -36.70 18.17 12.38
CA PHE A 8 -35.65 17.19 12.59
C PHE A 8 -35.82 16.44 13.92
N SER A 9 -36.21 17.14 14.99
CA SER A 9 -36.52 16.52 16.29
C SER A 9 -37.70 15.54 16.21
N TYR A 10 -38.72 15.85 15.40
CA TYR A 10 -39.88 14.95 15.19
C TYR A 10 -39.51 13.70 14.37
N THR A 11 -38.65 13.85 13.35
CA THR A 11 -38.16 12.70 12.56
C THR A 11 -37.31 11.76 13.40
N VAL A 12 -36.41 12.28 14.25
CA VAL A 12 -35.62 11.47 15.18
C VAL A 12 -36.52 10.76 16.22
N TRP A 13 -37.58 11.42 16.71
CA TRP A 13 -38.56 10.82 17.63
C TRP A 13 -39.38 9.72 16.96
N ILE A 14 -39.81 9.93 15.70
CA ILE A 14 -40.51 8.92 14.91
C ILE A 14 -39.59 7.76 14.58
N LEU A 15 -38.31 8.03 14.26
CA LEU A 15 -37.27 7.03 14.05
C LEU A 15 -37.01 6.22 15.32
N SER A 16 -36.95 6.86 16.49
CA SER A 16 -36.77 6.14 17.77
C SER A 16 -38.02 5.30 18.13
N LEU A 17 -39.22 5.76 17.82
CA LEU A 17 -40.46 4.98 18.04
C LEU A 17 -40.55 3.75 17.09
N LEU A 18 -40.12 3.92 15.83
CA LEU A 18 -40.08 2.82 14.85
C LEU A 18 -38.96 1.79 15.20
N LEU A 19 -37.82 2.26 15.74
CA LEU A 19 -36.78 1.39 16.32
C LEU A 19 -37.32 0.58 17.51
N ILE A 20 -38.16 1.16 18.38
CA ILE A 20 -38.77 0.47 19.51
C ILE A 20 -39.72 -0.64 19.05
N VAL A 21 -40.43 -0.43 17.95
CA VAL A 21 -41.31 -1.45 17.36
C VAL A 21 -40.52 -2.59 16.72
N SER A 22 -39.39 -2.26 16.07
CA SER A 22 -38.43 -3.25 15.55
C SER A 22 -37.78 -4.06 16.69
N CYS A 23 -37.42 -3.39 17.81
CA CYS A 23 -36.84 -4.05 18.99
C CYS A 23 -37.75 -5.12 19.63
N GLN A 24 -39.08 -4.93 19.61
CA GLN A 24 -39.99 -5.93 20.15
C GLN A 24 -40.07 -7.20 19.31
N LYS A 25 -39.85 -7.10 17.98
CA LYS A 25 -39.79 -8.26 17.09
C LYS A 25 -38.47 -9.03 17.16
N ALA A 26 -37.34 -8.31 17.26
CA ALA A 26 -36.01 -8.92 17.34
C ALA A 26 -35.83 -9.80 18.61
N LYS A 27 -36.45 -9.42 19.74
CA LYS A 27 -36.44 -10.23 20.98
C LYS A 27 -37.09 -11.62 20.84
N ASN A 28 -37.87 -11.85 19.78
CA ASN A 28 -38.57 -13.11 19.56
C ASN A 28 -37.83 -14.10 18.62
N GLY A 29 -36.58 -13.83 18.25
CA GLY A 29 -35.77 -14.74 17.44
C GLY A 29 -36.26 -14.95 16.00
N SER A 30 -37.17 -14.10 15.49
CA SER A 30 -37.60 -14.15 14.09
C SER A 30 -36.51 -13.54 13.20
N LYS A 31 -36.11 -14.26 12.14
CA LYS A 31 -35.27 -13.67 11.07
C LYS A 31 -35.96 -12.45 10.50
N LEU A 32 -35.23 -11.33 10.41
CA LEU A 32 -35.72 -10.12 9.73
C LEU A 32 -36.13 -10.45 8.30
N THR A 33 -37.22 -9.84 7.84
CA THR A 33 -37.64 -9.97 6.44
C THR A 33 -36.74 -9.14 5.53
N VAL A 34 -36.65 -9.49 4.24
CA VAL A 34 -35.89 -8.73 3.25
C VAL A 34 -36.30 -7.25 3.24
N TYR A 35 -37.58 -6.96 3.42
CA TYR A 35 -38.11 -5.58 3.49
C TYR A 35 -37.57 -4.82 4.73
N GLU A 36 -37.45 -5.48 5.88
CA GLU A 36 -36.89 -4.84 7.09
C GLU A 36 -35.38 -4.60 6.96
N LEU A 37 -34.66 -5.46 6.24
CA LEU A 37 -33.24 -5.26 5.92
C LEU A 37 -33.05 -4.05 4.99
N ASP A 38 -33.80 -3.93 3.91
CA ASP A 38 -33.73 -2.78 2.98
C ASP A 38 -34.10 -1.47 3.66
N TYR A 39 -35.04 -1.49 4.61
CA TYR A 39 -35.41 -0.32 5.39
C TYR A 39 -34.26 0.15 6.29
N ASN A 40 -33.62 -0.77 7.00
CA ASN A 40 -32.49 -0.46 7.87
C ASN A 40 -31.30 0.09 7.07
N ASP A 41 -31.03 -0.46 5.88
CA ASP A 41 -30.03 0.06 4.95
C ASP A 41 -30.33 1.52 4.56
N SER A 42 -31.57 1.80 4.22
CA SER A 42 -32.00 3.16 3.82
C SER A 42 -31.86 4.18 4.95
N LEU A 43 -32.03 3.76 6.21
CA LEU A 43 -31.81 4.62 7.38
C LEU A 43 -30.35 5.06 7.53
N VAL A 44 -29.43 4.13 7.33
CA VAL A 44 -27.99 4.43 7.40
C VAL A 44 -27.59 5.38 6.28
N TYR A 45 -28.00 5.11 5.04
CA TYR A 45 -27.68 5.99 3.90
C TYR A 45 -28.29 7.38 4.07
N ALA A 46 -29.54 7.50 4.52
CA ALA A 46 -30.17 8.79 4.78
C ALA A 46 -29.41 9.59 5.88
N ALA A 47 -28.93 8.90 6.92
CA ALA A 47 -28.11 9.55 7.94
C ALA A 47 -26.76 10.02 7.39
N MET A 48 -26.12 9.22 6.54
CA MET A 48 -24.84 9.58 5.89
C MET A 48 -24.94 10.81 4.99
N GLU A 49 -26.10 11.07 4.36
CA GLU A 49 -26.32 12.27 3.56
C GLU A 49 -26.35 13.57 4.39
N HIS A 50 -26.62 13.45 5.70
CA HIS A 50 -26.76 14.61 6.59
C HIS A 50 -25.56 14.82 7.50
N ASP A 51 -25.12 13.79 8.22
CA ASP A 51 -24.01 13.88 9.17
C ASP A 51 -23.44 12.48 9.45
N TYR A 52 -22.14 12.33 9.26
CA TYR A 52 -21.47 11.05 9.46
C TYR A 52 -21.44 10.61 10.94
N ASN A 53 -21.37 11.54 11.91
CA ASN A 53 -21.41 11.17 13.32
C ASN A 53 -22.80 10.66 13.70
N GLN A 54 -23.86 11.25 13.14
CA GLN A 54 -25.21 10.73 13.32
C GLN A 54 -25.39 9.36 12.66
N ALA A 55 -24.78 9.15 11.49
CA ALA A 55 -24.81 7.85 10.84
C ALA A 55 -24.15 6.75 11.70
N LEU A 56 -23.03 7.04 12.37
CA LEU A 56 -22.43 6.11 13.33
C LEU A 56 -23.39 5.78 14.48
N LEU A 57 -24.06 6.76 15.05
CA LEU A 57 -25.07 6.52 16.13
C LEU A 57 -26.24 5.66 15.65
N VAL A 58 -26.67 5.82 14.39
CA VAL A 58 -27.69 4.96 13.79
C VAL A 58 -27.18 3.53 13.66
N VAL A 59 -25.95 3.35 13.16
CA VAL A 59 -25.32 2.02 13.04
C VAL A 59 -25.19 1.34 14.42
N ASP A 60 -24.73 2.08 15.45
CA ASP A 60 -24.61 1.56 16.81
C ASP A 60 -25.98 1.16 17.39
N SER A 61 -27.01 1.96 17.12
CA SER A 61 -28.38 1.63 17.54
C SER A 61 -28.94 0.37 16.85
N LEU A 62 -28.59 0.16 15.57
CA LEU A 62 -28.97 -1.04 14.83
C LEU A 62 -28.22 -2.29 15.30
N GLU A 63 -26.99 -2.14 15.75
CA GLU A 63 -26.19 -3.19 16.39
C GLU A 63 -26.79 -3.59 17.73
N ASP A 64 -27.08 -2.61 18.61
CA ASP A 64 -27.64 -2.85 19.96
C ASP A 64 -28.95 -3.65 19.93
N VAL A 65 -29.77 -3.44 18.89
CA VAL A 65 -31.03 -4.16 18.72
C VAL A 65 -30.93 -5.38 17.81
N HIS A 66 -29.73 -5.75 17.38
CA HIS A 66 -29.46 -6.85 16.45
C HIS A 66 -30.30 -6.76 15.16
N ALA A 67 -30.52 -5.54 14.66
CA ALA A 67 -31.31 -5.31 13.44
C ALA A 67 -30.54 -5.63 12.16
N LEU A 68 -29.20 -5.63 12.21
CA LEU A 68 -28.30 -6.04 11.16
C LEU A 68 -27.25 -7.02 11.73
N TYR A 69 -26.69 -7.86 10.87
CA TYR A 69 -25.62 -8.77 11.26
C TYR A 69 -24.25 -8.07 11.27
N ASP A 70 -23.33 -8.60 12.06
CA ASP A 70 -22.05 -7.92 12.37
C ASP A 70 -21.24 -7.52 11.15
N ALA A 71 -21.17 -8.36 10.11
CA ALA A 71 -20.44 -8.04 8.90
C ALA A 71 -21.03 -6.80 8.18
N LYS A 72 -22.35 -6.61 8.20
CA LYS A 72 -23.02 -5.47 7.60
C LYS A 72 -22.88 -4.20 8.43
N ILE A 73 -22.93 -4.32 9.75
CA ILE A 73 -22.60 -3.23 10.69
C ILE A 73 -21.18 -2.72 10.44
N ASN A 74 -20.20 -3.65 10.36
CA ASN A 74 -18.82 -3.29 10.10
C ASN A 74 -18.63 -2.67 8.71
N PHE A 75 -19.36 -3.11 7.69
CA PHE A 75 -19.36 -2.49 6.37
C PHE A 75 -19.81 -1.03 6.42
N TYR A 76 -20.90 -0.72 7.11
CA TYR A 76 -21.37 0.67 7.24
C TYR A 76 -20.41 1.53 8.04
N ARG A 77 -19.88 1.02 9.16
CA ARG A 77 -18.81 1.72 9.90
C ARG A 77 -17.62 2.03 9.01
N ALA A 78 -17.17 1.05 8.22
CA ALA A 78 -16.07 1.26 7.28
C ALA A 78 -16.35 2.38 6.29
N GLN A 79 -17.54 2.37 5.68
CA GLN A 79 -17.95 3.42 4.73
C GLN A 79 -18.00 4.80 5.37
N ILE A 80 -18.57 4.90 6.56
CA ILE A 80 -18.70 6.18 7.28
C ILE A 80 -17.30 6.71 7.62
N HIS A 81 -16.43 5.89 8.21
CA HIS A 81 -15.06 6.28 8.52
C HIS A 81 -14.28 6.68 7.28
N TYR A 82 -14.43 5.96 6.16
CA TYR A 82 -13.81 6.33 4.89
C TYR A 82 -14.27 7.72 4.40
N LYS A 83 -15.57 8.00 4.47
CA LYS A 83 -16.11 9.33 4.11
C LYS A 83 -15.68 10.45 5.05
N MET A 84 -15.32 10.12 6.30
CA MET A 84 -14.72 11.04 7.27
C MET A 84 -13.21 11.24 7.04
N GLY A 85 -12.59 10.55 6.08
CA GLY A 85 -11.15 10.55 5.85
C GLY A 85 -10.35 9.73 6.87
N GLN A 86 -10.99 8.87 7.64
CA GLN A 86 -10.40 8.05 8.70
C GLN A 86 -10.01 6.68 8.12
N GLU A 87 -8.90 6.65 7.39
CA GLU A 87 -8.49 5.50 6.59
C GLU A 87 -8.10 4.28 7.42
N LEU A 88 -7.46 4.45 8.57
CA LEU A 88 -7.08 3.35 9.45
C LEU A 88 -8.30 2.66 10.05
N SER A 89 -9.28 3.45 10.47
CA SER A 89 -10.54 2.95 11.01
C SER A 89 -11.37 2.26 9.94
N ALA A 90 -11.44 2.86 8.75
CA ALA A 90 -12.12 2.26 7.60
C ALA A 90 -11.49 0.91 7.20
N GLU A 91 -10.16 0.83 7.13
CA GLU A 91 -9.44 -0.41 6.86
C GLU A 91 -9.79 -1.51 7.89
N LEU A 92 -9.76 -1.14 9.19
CA LEU A 92 -10.11 -2.07 10.27
C LEU A 92 -11.52 -2.64 10.07
N TYR A 93 -12.50 -1.77 9.83
CA TYR A 93 -13.88 -2.19 9.73
C TYR A 93 -14.19 -2.94 8.42
N TYR A 94 -13.55 -2.57 7.28
CA TYR A 94 -13.68 -3.38 6.07
C TYR A 94 -13.11 -4.79 6.26
N LYS A 95 -11.94 -4.94 6.89
CA LYS A 95 -11.38 -6.26 7.22
C LYS A 95 -12.34 -7.08 8.09
N LYS A 96 -13.00 -6.45 9.08
CA LYS A 96 -14.02 -7.12 9.90
C LYS A 96 -15.26 -7.51 9.09
N ALA A 97 -15.75 -6.62 8.23
CA ALA A 97 -16.90 -6.89 7.37
C ALA A 97 -16.65 -8.07 6.42
N LEU A 98 -15.42 -8.27 5.99
CA LEU A 98 -15.00 -9.33 5.09
C LEU A 98 -14.66 -10.64 5.83
N THR A 99 -14.68 -10.65 7.17
CA THR A 99 -14.44 -11.86 7.96
C THR A 99 -15.65 -12.80 7.84
N GLY A 100 -15.43 -14.01 7.33
CA GLY A 100 -16.51 -14.97 7.09
C GLY A 100 -17.21 -14.77 5.74
N ASN A 101 -18.38 -15.40 5.58
CA ASN A 101 -19.11 -15.44 4.32
C ASN A 101 -20.51 -14.82 4.39
N GLU A 102 -20.86 -14.14 5.47
CA GLU A 102 -22.21 -13.64 5.69
C GLU A 102 -22.58 -12.55 4.69
N LEU A 103 -21.71 -11.55 4.52
CA LEU A 103 -21.90 -10.46 3.58
C LEU A 103 -21.97 -10.96 2.12
N TYR A 104 -21.14 -11.95 1.77
CA TYR A 104 -21.18 -12.56 0.44
C TYR A 104 -22.50 -13.32 0.17
N LYS A 105 -22.99 -14.04 1.17
CA LYS A 105 -24.25 -14.82 1.03
C LYS A 105 -25.49 -13.92 0.93
N ASP A 106 -25.46 -12.78 1.59
CA ASP A 106 -26.58 -11.85 1.61
C ASP A 106 -26.55 -10.92 0.38
N GLN A 107 -25.45 -10.19 0.20
CA GLN A 107 -25.28 -9.19 -0.86
C GLN A 107 -23.90 -9.26 -1.51
N PRO A 108 -23.70 -10.15 -2.50
CA PRO A 108 -22.40 -10.33 -3.17
C PRO A 108 -21.78 -9.04 -3.71
N SER A 109 -22.60 -8.14 -4.24
CA SER A 109 -22.11 -6.86 -4.77
C SER A 109 -21.49 -5.96 -3.70
N ILE A 110 -22.10 -5.91 -2.50
CA ILE A 110 -21.56 -5.16 -1.36
C ILE A 110 -20.26 -5.80 -0.85
N PHE A 111 -20.20 -7.11 -0.86
CA PHE A 111 -18.99 -7.85 -0.50
C PHE A 111 -17.82 -7.51 -1.44
N TYR A 112 -18.03 -7.56 -2.75
CA TYR A 112 -17.00 -7.18 -3.72
C TYR A 112 -16.63 -5.69 -3.62
N PHE A 113 -17.63 -4.84 -3.42
CA PHE A 113 -17.39 -3.42 -3.19
C PHE A 113 -16.55 -3.16 -1.93
N ALA A 114 -16.76 -3.92 -0.85
CA ALA A 114 -15.94 -3.81 0.35
C ALA A 114 -14.46 -4.17 0.09
N TYR A 115 -14.19 -5.17 -0.73
CA TYR A 115 -12.84 -5.51 -1.18
C TYR A 115 -12.21 -4.42 -2.05
N ASP A 116 -12.96 -3.86 -3.01
CA ASP A 116 -12.54 -2.75 -3.88
C ASP A 116 -12.15 -1.53 -3.03
N GLN A 117 -12.98 -1.15 -2.06
CA GLN A 117 -12.69 -0.03 -1.15
C GLN A 117 -11.48 -0.32 -0.25
N LEU A 118 -11.33 -1.54 0.26
CA LEU A 118 -10.16 -1.92 1.04
C LEU A 118 -8.87 -1.86 0.21
N SER A 119 -8.91 -2.35 -1.02
CA SER A 119 -7.79 -2.25 -1.97
C SER A 119 -7.43 -0.79 -2.27
N THR A 120 -8.44 0.06 -2.45
CA THR A 120 -8.27 1.51 -2.65
C THR A 120 -7.59 2.18 -1.46
N ILE A 121 -8.03 1.90 -0.23
CA ILE A 121 -7.41 2.43 1.01
C ILE A 121 -5.94 2.01 1.10
N LEU A 122 -5.64 0.74 0.85
CA LEU A 122 -4.26 0.23 0.88
C LEU A 122 -3.39 0.91 -0.19
N THR A 123 -3.96 1.17 -1.37
CA THR A 123 -3.28 1.90 -2.46
C THR A 123 -2.96 3.33 -2.05
N ILE A 124 -3.90 4.06 -1.45
CA ILE A 124 -3.71 5.44 -0.96
C ILE A 124 -2.61 5.47 0.11
N LYS A 125 -2.57 4.49 1.00
CA LYS A 125 -1.54 4.32 2.03
C LYS A 125 -0.17 3.91 1.48
N GLY A 126 -0.06 3.59 0.18
CA GLY A 126 1.17 3.14 -0.46
C GLY A 126 1.47 1.65 -0.27
N ASP A 127 0.57 0.87 0.33
CA ASP A 127 0.70 -0.59 0.44
C ASP A 127 0.18 -1.27 -0.84
N GLN A 128 0.93 -1.10 -1.91
CA GLN A 128 0.58 -1.66 -3.22
C GLN A 128 0.53 -3.20 -3.23
N GLN A 129 1.31 -3.84 -2.36
CA GLN A 129 1.30 -5.31 -2.27
C GLN A 129 0.08 -5.82 -1.51
N GLY A 130 -0.28 -5.16 -0.42
CA GLY A 130 -1.51 -5.43 0.30
C GLY A 130 -2.76 -5.20 -0.56
N ALA A 131 -2.79 -4.10 -1.31
CA ALA A 131 -3.87 -3.81 -2.27
C ALA A 131 -3.99 -4.89 -3.34
N LEU A 132 -2.87 -5.29 -3.95
CA LEU A 132 -2.83 -6.36 -4.95
C LEU A 132 -3.32 -7.70 -4.38
N ALA A 133 -2.88 -8.05 -3.17
CA ALA A 133 -3.31 -9.28 -2.50
C ALA A 133 -4.83 -9.27 -2.25
N THR A 134 -5.35 -8.15 -1.74
CA THR A 134 -6.77 -7.94 -1.45
C THR A 134 -7.63 -8.07 -2.72
N ALA A 135 -7.26 -7.37 -3.79
CA ALA A 135 -7.98 -7.45 -5.07
C ALA A 135 -7.90 -8.86 -5.69
N THR A 136 -6.75 -9.54 -5.55
CA THR A 136 -6.57 -10.91 -6.07
C THR A 136 -7.42 -11.92 -5.30
N GLU A 137 -7.54 -11.78 -3.98
CA GLU A 137 -8.41 -12.62 -3.16
C GLU A 137 -9.88 -12.47 -3.59
N ALA A 138 -10.36 -11.23 -3.70
CA ALA A 138 -11.72 -10.94 -4.16
C ALA A 138 -11.97 -11.51 -5.57
N TYR A 139 -11.01 -11.33 -6.47
CA TYR A 139 -11.10 -11.86 -7.84
C TYR A 139 -11.21 -13.40 -7.84
N SER A 140 -10.48 -14.09 -6.98
CA SER A 140 -10.54 -15.55 -6.88
C SER A 140 -11.92 -16.06 -6.44
N ILE A 141 -12.63 -15.26 -5.65
CA ILE A 141 -14.00 -15.54 -5.22
C ILE A 141 -14.96 -15.23 -6.37
N ALA A 142 -14.82 -14.06 -7.00
CA ALA A 142 -15.66 -13.60 -8.09
C ALA A 142 -15.59 -14.54 -9.32
N GLN A 143 -14.45 -15.18 -9.58
CA GLN A 143 -14.32 -16.17 -10.67
C GLN A 143 -15.32 -17.33 -10.58
N LYS A 144 -15.79 -17.66 -9.38
CA LYS A 144 -16.78 -18.72 -9.14
C LYS A 144 -18.21 -18.25 -9.41
N ASP A 145 -18.44 -16.95 -9.36
CA ASP A 145 -19.73 -16.32 -9.61
C ASP A 145 -19.95 -16.14 -11.13
N LYS A 146 -20.93 -16.86 -11.67
CA LYS A 146 -21.27 -16.82 -13.11
C LYS A 146 -22.42 -15.89 -13.45
N THR A 147 -22.96 -15.17 -12.47
CA THR A 147 -23.97 -14.14 -12.71
C THR A 147 -23.43 -12.95 -13.50
N GLU A 148 -24.28 -12.15 -14.06
CA GLU A 148 -23.88 -10.90 -14.75
C GLU A 148 -23.11 -9.99 -13.79
N SER A 149 -23.61 -9.81 -12.56
CA SER A 149 -22.95 -9.02 -11.52
C SER A 149 -21.59 -9.63 -11.12
N GLY A 150 -21.48 -10.95 -11.00
CA GLY A 150 -20.22 -11.61 -10.74
C GLY A 150 -19.19 -11.38 -11.86
N GLN A 151 -19.61 -11.41 -13.12
CA GLN A 151 -18.73 -11.13 -14.27
C GLN A 151 -18.30 -9.64 -14.30
N GLU A 152 -19.21 -8.73 -13.97
CA GLU A 152 -18.90 -7.31 -13.84
C GLU A 152 -17.84 -7.07 -12.75
N TRP A 153 -18.02 -7.63 -11.56
CA TRP A 153 -17.04 -7.52 -10.48
C TRP A 153 -15.71 -8.20 -10.79
N GLN A 154 -15.72 -9.32 -11.50
CA GLN A 154 -14.47 -9.92 -12.00
C GLN A 154 -13.68 -8.92 -12.84
N ALA A 155 -14.34 -8.17 -13.72
CA ALA A 155 -13.69 -7.18 -14.57
C ALA A 155 -13.19 -5.95 -13.77
N ILE A 156 -14.00 -5.45 -12.82
CA ILE A 156 -13.60 -4.34 -11.94
C ILE A 156 -12.36 -4.74 -11.13
N LEU A 157 -12.37 -5.91 -10.50
CA LEU A 157 -11.24 -6.40 -9.70
C LEU A 157 -9.99 -6.68 -10.55
N LEU A 158 -10.14 -7.11 -11.82
CA LEU A 158 -9.00 -7.20 -12.74
C LEU A 158 -8.41 -5.83 -13.07
N HIS A 159 -9.23 -4.81 -13.20
CA HIS A 159 -8.74 -3.44 -13.33
C HIS A 159 -7.91 -3.04 -12.10
N ASP A 160 -8.40 -3.29 -10.89
CA ASP A 160 -7.71 -2.93 -9.65
C ASP A 160 -6.39 -3.69 -9.49
N ILE A 161 -6.38 -4.99 -9.83
CA ILE A 161 -5.16 -5.81 -9.93
C ILE A 161 -4.16 -5.18 -10.92
N GLY A 162 -4.63 -4.81 -12.11
CA GLY A 162 -3.82 -4.16 -13.13
C GLY A 162 -3.25 -2.84 -12.65
N TYR A 163 -4.05 -2.02 -11.97
CA TYR A 163 -3.61 -0.76 -11.38
C TYR A 163 -2.50 -0.96 -10.35
N CYS A 164 -2.68 -1.89 -9.40
CA CYS A 164 -1.65 -2.24 -8.42
C CYS A 164 -0.37 -2.76 -9.08
N GLN A 165 -0.49 -3.61 -10.11
CA GLN A 165 0.66 -4.11 -10.87
C GLN A 165 1.41 -3.00 -11.58
N MET A 166 0.71 -2.03 -12.14
CA MET A 166 1.33 -0.87 -12.77
C MET A 166 2.11 -0.04 -11.76
N GLN A 167 1.55 0.22 -10.57
CA GLN A 167 2.25 0.90 -9.48
C GLN A 167 3.50 0.13 -9.02
N LEU A 168 3.49 -1.19 -9.13
CA LEU A 168 4.63 -2.07 -8.86
C LEU A 168 5.59 -2.24 -10.06
N SER A 169 5.43 -1.43 -11.11
CA SER A 169 6.23 -1.48 -12.35
C SER A 169 6.12 -2.80 -13.13
N ARG A 170 5.02 -3.53 -12.97
CA ARG A 170 4.69 -4.77 -13.69
C ARG A 170 3.78 -4.46 -14.88
N THR A 171 4.25 -3.59 -15.77
CA THR A 171 3.42 -2.99 -16.83
C THR A 171 2.80 -4.00 -17.79
N ALA A 172 3.54 -5.05 -18.15
CA ALA A 172 3.03 -6.08 -19.08
C ALA A 172 1.88 -6.92 -18.47
N GLU A 173 1.95 -7.20 -17.17
CA GLU A 173 0.89 -7.89 -16.44
C GLU A 173 -0.34 -6.99 -16.28
N ALA A 174 -0.11 -5.72 -15.96
CA ALA A 174 -1.16 -4.70 -15.85
C ALA A 174 -1.94 -4.57 -17.15
N GLU A 175 -1.25 -4.42 -18.30
CA GLU A 175 -1.87 -4.31 -19.62
C GLU A 175 -2.75 -5.52 -19.98
N LYS A 176 -2.29 -6.72 -19.63
CA LYS A 176 -3.08 -7.94 -19.84
C LYS A 176 -4.38 -7.91 -19.04
N ASN A 177 -4.32 -7.48 -17.78
CA ASN A 177 -5.48 -7.42 -16.90
C ASN A 177 -6.42 -6.29 -17.31
N PHE A 178 -5.91 -5.13 -17.66
CA PHE A 178 -6.69 -4.01 -18.19
C PHE A 178 -7.45 -4.39 -19.48
N THR A 179 -6.76 -5.03 -20.42
CA THR A 179 -7.39 -5.50 -21.66
C THR A 179 -8.48 -6.52 -21.38
N HIS A 180 -8.27 -7.43 -20.44
CA HIS A 180 -9.28 -8.42 -20.06
C HIS A 180 -10.49 -7.76 -19.40
N ALA A 181 -10.27 -6.84 -18.45
CA ALA A 181 -11.32 -6.08 -17.78
C ALA A 181 -12.19 -5.32 -18.79
N TYR A 182 -11.55 -4.53 -19.64
CA TYR A 182 -12.21 -3.77 -20.69
C TYR A 182 -13.06 -4.64 -21.61
N ASN A 183 -12.49 -5.73 -22.16
CA ASN A 183 -13.21 -6.60 -23.09
C ASN A 183 -14.39 -7.30 -22.43
N THR A 184 -14.27 -7.67 -21.16
CA THR A 184 -15.35 -8.29 -20.39
C THR A 184 -16.51 -7.33 -20.22
N LEU A 185 -16.24 -6.09 -19.79
CA LEU A 185 -17.28 -5.07 -19.59
C LEU A 185 -17.90 -4.63 -20.92
N LYS A 186 -17.09 -4.46 -21.97
CA LYS A 186 -17.58 -4.17 -23.33
C LYS A 186 -18.58 -5.24 -23.82
N ARG A 187 -18.24 -6.50 -23.61
CA ARG A 187 -19.12 -7.63 -23.95
C ARG A 187 -20.40 -7.61 -23.13
N LEU A 188 -20.31 -7.42 -21.81
CA LEU A 188 -21.49 -7.32 -20.92
C LEU A 188 -22.41 -6.16 -21.32
N ALA A 189 -21.85 -4.97 -21.50
CA ALA A 189 -22.56 -3.79 -21.93
C ALA A 189 -23.28 -3.99 -23.26
N SER A 190 -22.60 -4.64 -24.23
CA SER A 190 -23.17 -4.92 -25.55
C SER A 190 -24.25 -5.99 -25.52
N GLN A 191 -24.13 -7.00 -24.68
CA GLN A 191 -25.11 -8.10 -24.58
C GLN A 191 -26.37 -7.71 -23.82
N THR A 192 -26.22 -6.92 -22.76
CA THR A 192 -27.34 -6.60 -21.85
C THR A 192 -28.01 -5.27 -22.17
N GLY A 193 -27.27 -4.30 -22.69
CA GLY A 193 -27.72 -2.93 -22.85
C GLY A 193 -28.03 -2.20 -21.52
N LYS A 194 -27.74 -2.80 -20.37
CA LYS A 194 -28.02 -2.20 -19.04
C LYS A 194 -27.10 -1.02 -18.79
N TYR A 195 -27.66 0.04 -18.24
CA TYR A 195 -26.93 1.27 -17.90
C TYR A 195 -25.73 0.98 -16.99
N ASP A 196 -25.91 0.19 -15.93
CA ASP A 196 -24.83 -0.12 -14.98
C ASP A 196 -23.62 -0.77 -15.64
N HIS A 197 -23.83 -1.72 -16.55
CA HIS A 197 -22.74 -2.36 -17.30
C HIS A 197 -22.05 -1.39 -18.27
N ILE A 198 -22.82 -0.50 -18.92
CA ILE A 198 -22.26 0.54 -19.80
C ILE A 198 -21.46 1.53 -18.98
N TYR A 199 -21.97 1.93 -17.82
CA TYR A 199 -21.29 2.82 -16.88
C TYR A 199 -19.99 2.22 -16.36
N SER A 200 -20.01 0.97 -15.91
CA SER A 200 -18.81 0.26 -15.43
C SER A 200 -17.76 0.12 -16.52
N TRP A 201 -18.17 -0.14 -17.76
CA TRP A 201 -17.29 -0.18 -18.91
C TRP A 201 -16.64 1.18 -19.19
N ALA A 202 -17.41 2.26 -19.23
CA ALA A 202 -16.89 3.61 -19.44
C ALA A 202 -15.94 4.03 -18.31
N ARG A 203 -16.30 3.77 -17.05
CA ARG A 203 -15.50 4.06 -15.87
C ARG A 203 -14.16 3.34 -15.91
N VAL A 204 -14.14 2.05 -16.18
CA VAL A 204 -12.90 1.25 -16.23
C VAL A 204 -12.03 1.69 -17.40
N ALA A 205 -12.58 1.92 -18.58
CA ALA A 205 -11.81 2.41 -19.74
C ALA A 205 -11.16 3.78 -19.45
N TYR A 206 -11.91 4.69 -18.84
CA TYR A 206 -11.42 5.99 -18.41
C TYR A 206 -10.29 5.85 -17.38
N ASN A 207 -10.49 5.06 -16.33
CA ASN A 207 -9.50 4.87 -15.27
C ASN A 207 -8.19 4.25 -15.81
N ILE A 208 -8.25 3.36 -16.78
CA ILE A 208 -7.04 2.81 -17.41
C ILE A 208 -6.30 3.88 -18.21
N MET A 209 -7.01 4.68 -19.00
CA MET A 209 -6.43 5.82 -19.72
C MET A 209 -5.74 6.79 -18.77
N ASP A 210 -6.45 7.17 -17.70
CA ASP A 210 -5.93 8.07 -16.66
C ASP A 210 -4.68 7.49 -15.98
N ALA A 211 -4.70 6.21 -15.65
CA ALA A 211 -3.56 5.53 -15.04
C ALA A 211 -2.30 5.56 -15.92
N TYR A 212 -2.43 5.40 -17.24
CA TYR A 212 -1.31 5.54 -18.16
C TYR A 212 -0.88 7.01 -18.35
N THR A 213 -1.81 7.94 -18.30
CA THR A 213 -1.52 9.37 -18.38
C THR A 213 -0.73 9.84 -17.17
N THR A 214 -1.17 9.49 -15.97
CA THR A 214 -0.52 9.85 -14.70
C THR A 214 0.85 9.21 -14.52
N THR A 215 1.05 8.00 -15.04
CA THR A 215 2.37 7.33 -15.06
C THR A 215 3.25 7.76 -16.23
N SER A 216 2.83 8.76 -17.01
CA SER A 216 3.57 9.31 -18.16
C SER A 216 3.88 8.28 -19.26
N ASN A 217 3.12 7.19 -19.34
CA ASN A 217 3.21 6.22 -20.44
C ASN A 217 2.26 6.63 -21.57
N PHE A 218 2.60 7.71 -22.26
CA PHE A 218 1.70 8.33 -23.25
C PHE A 218 1.46 7.47 -24.48
N GLU A 219 2.36 6.56 -24.84
CA GLU A 219 2.14 5.61 -25.95
C GLU A 219 0.97 4.66 -25.65
N GLN A 220 0.91 4.15 -24.43
CA GLN A 220 -0.22 3.32 -24.02
C GLN A 220 -1.47 4.16 -23.77
N ALA A 221 -1.32 5.33 -23.15
CA ALA A 221 -2.43 6.24 -22.93
C ALA A 221 -3.15 6.59 -24.25
N GLU A 222 -2.43 6.81 -25.37
CA GLU A 222 -3.03 7.11 -26.68
C GLU A 222 -3.95 5.97 -27.17
N LYS A 223 -3.56 4.72 -26.97
CA LYS A 223 -4.39 3.56 -27.30
C LYS A 223 -5.64 3.50 -26.45
N TRP A 224 -5.49 3.79 -25.14
CA TRP A 224 -6.60 3.76 -24.19
C TRP A 224 -7.52 4.98 -24.28
N VAL A 225 -7.07 6.12 -24.84
CA VAL A 225 -7.95 7.22 -25.24
C VAL A 225 -9.02 6.75 -26.20
N VAL A 226 -8.65 5.99 -27.24
CA VAL A 226 -9.62 5.47 -28.22
C VAL A 226 -10.63 4.51 -27.57
N ALA A 227 -10.16 3.66 -26.67
CA ALA A 227 -11.01 2.72 -25.93
C ALA A 227 -11.98 3.46 -24.97
N ALA A 228 -11.48 4.50 -24.29
CA ALA A 228 -12.30 5.35 -23.42
C ALA A 228 -13.33 6.15 -24.23
N GLU A 229 -12.95 6.70 -25.39
CA GLU A 229 -13.90 7.39 -26.28
C GLU A 229 -15.05 6.47 -26.72
N GLU A 230 -14.76 5.24 -27.11
CA GLU A 230 -15.78 4.27 -27.50
C GLU A 230 -16.76 4.01 -26.35
N ALA A 231 -16.24 3.75 -25.16
CA ALA A 231 -17.05 3.40 -23.99
C ALA A 231 -17.88 4.60 -23.49
N ILE A 232 -17.27 5.79 -23.42
CA ILE A 232 -17.94 7.01 -22.95
C ILE A 232 -19.00 7.45 -23.94
N ASN A 233 -18.75 7.40 -25.24
CA ASN A 233 -19.78 7.70 -26.25
C ASN A 233 -20.98 6.78 -26.09
N ARG A 234 -20.76 5.49 -25.85
CA ARG A 234 -21.85 4.54 -25.60
C ARG A 234 -22.61 4.87 -24.30
N LEU A 235 -21.93 5.35 -23.26
CA LEU A 235 -22.55 5.80 -22.01
C LEU A 235 -23.46 7.02 -22.26
N VAL A 236 -22.94 8.01 -22.97
CA VAL A 236 -23.64 9.26 -23.27
C VAL A 236 -24.88 9.03 -24.15
N GLU A 237 -24.82 8.05 -25.05
CA GLU A 237 -25.95 7.64 -25.88
C GLU A 237 -27.05 6.88 -25.11
N SER A 238 -26.77 6.44 -23.89
CA SER A 238 -27.73 5.70 -23.07
C SER A 238 -28.87 6.63 -22.60
N PRO A 239 -30.14 6.22 -22.75
CA PRO A 239 -31.30 7.02 -22.30
C PRO A 239 -31.26 7.34 -20.79
N ASP A 240 -30.62 6.48 -20.00
CA ASP A 240 -30.53 6.61 -18.54
C ASP A 240 -29.34 7.49 -18.11
N CYS A 241 -28.50 7.93 -19.06
CA CYS A 241 -27.37 8.80 -18.75
C CYS A 241 -27.84 10.21 -18.43
N SER A 242 -27.56 10.68 -17.21
CA SER A 242 -27.87 12.06 -16.86
C SER A 242 -27.01 13.03 -17.67
N LYS A 243 -27.57 14.21 -18.00
CA LYS A 243 -26.83 15.28 -18.67
C LYS A 243 -25.54 15.62 -17.92
N ARG A 244 -25.58 15.66 -16.59
CA ARG A 244 -24.44 15.91 -15.74
C ARG A 244 -23.35 14.86 -15.90
N THR A 245 -23.71 13.58 -15.85
CA THR A 245 -22.77 12.46 -16.05
C THR A 245 -22.10 12.53 -17.42
N ALA A 246 -22.89 12.81 -18.47
CA ALA A 246 -22.38 12.96 -19.84
C ALA A 246 -21.36 14.11 -19.95
N GLU A 247 -21.68 15.27 -19.39
CA GLU A 247 -20.79 16.44 -19.40
C GLU A 247 -19.49 16.18 -18.62
N GLU A 248 -19.59 15.51 -17.47
CA GLU A 248 -18.42 15.14 -16.65
C GLU A 248 -17.49 14.19 -17.40
N TYR A 249 -18.00 13.08 -17.94
CA TYR A 249 -17.17 12.12 -18.67
C TYR A 249 -16.57 12.68 -19.97
N LEU A 250 -17.37 13.39 -20.77
CA LEU A 250 -16.87 13.98 -22.02
C LEU A 250 -15.85 15.10 -21.77
N GLY A 251 -16.06 15.91 -20.74
CA GLY A 251 -15.15 16.98 -20.39
C GLY A 251 -13.82 16.47 -19.90
N SER A 252 -13.84 15.52 -18.98
CA SER A 252 -12.62 14.91 -18.43
C SER A 252 -11.85 14.08 -19.49
N LEU A 253 -12.56 13.32 -20.30
CA LEU A 253 -11.96 12.63 -21.45
C LEU A 253 -11.26 13.60 -22.40
N GLY A 254 -11.89 14.77 -22.69
CA GLY A 254 -11.33 15.78 -23.57
C GLY A 254 -10.01 16.34 -23.06
N THR A 255 -9.92 16.64 -21.76
CA THR A 255 -8.68 17.15 -21.14
C THR A 255 -7.58 16.09 -21.15
N HIS A 256 -7.84 14.84 -20.75
CA HIS A 256 -6.87 13.75 -20.77
C HIS A 256 -6.40 13.42 -22.20
N LYS A 257 -7.31 13.39 -23.16
CA LYS A 257 -6.95 13.25 -24.58
C LYS A 257 -6.03 14.38 -25.03
N ALA A 258 -6.32 15.61 -24.67
CA ALA A 258 -5.46 16.75 -25.03
C ALA A 258 -4.07 16.64 -24.38
N ILE A 259 -3.97 16.15 -23.13
CA ILE A 259 -2.70 15.87 -22.45
C ILE A 259 -1.90 14.82 -23.26
N VAL A 260 -2.51 13.70 -23.58
CA VAL A 260 -1.86 12.63 -24.36
C VAL A 260 -1.39 13.16 -25.71
N LEU A 261 -2.21 13.90 -26.45
CA LEU A 261 -1.86 14.47 -27.76
C LEU A 261 -0.70 15.45 -27.67
N ILE A 262 -0.63 16.28 -26.62
CA ILE A 262 0.53 17.17 -26.41
C ILE A 262 1.81 16.37 -26.20
N LYS A 263 1.75 15.33 -25.39
CA LYS A 263 2.93 14.51 -25.05
C LYS A 263 3.37 13.60 -26.21
N THR A 264 2.46 13.26 -27.11
CA THR A 264 2.76 12.52 -28.37
C THR A 264 3.07 13.43 -29.56
N GLY A 265 3.15 14.76 -29.34
CA GLY A 265 3.58 15.73 -30.34
C GLY A 265 2.48 16.28 -31.24
N GLN A 266 1.23 15.93 -31.01
CA GLN A 266 0.05 16.35 -31.80
C GLN A 266 -0.57 17.65 -31.26
N ARG A 267 0.26 18.69 -31.10
CA ARG A 267 -0.09 19.92 -30.42
C ARG A 267 -1.30 20.66 -31.00
N GLN A 268 -1.42 20.70 -32.33
CA GLN A 268 -2.53 21.41 -32.98
C GLN A 268 -3.89 20.82 -32.61
N GLU A 269 -3.98 19.51 -32.59
CA GLU A 269 -5.23 18.81 -32.23
C GLU A 269 -5.54 18.93 -30.74
N ALA A 270 -4.52 18.82 -29.89
CA ALA A 270 -4.65 19.08 -28.45
C ALA A 270 -5.21 20.47 -28.17
N ASP A 271 -4.65 21.52 -28.83
CA ASP A 271 -5.10 22.90 -28.69
C ASP A 271 -6.55 23.08 -29.20
N ARG A 272 -6.98 22.29 -30.19
CA ARG A 272 -8.37 22.30 -30.68
C ARG A 272 -9.32 21.76 -29.61
N ILE A 273 -9.01 20.58 -29.10
CA ILE A 273 -9.83 19.90 -28.06
C ILE A 273 -9.87 20.77 -26.80
N TYR A 274 -8.75 21.31 -26.37
CA TYR A 274 -8.70 22.17 -25.20
C TYR A 274 -9.54 23.46 -25.36
N ARG A 275 -9.57 24.06 -26.57
CA ARG A 275 -10.47 25.20 -26.84
C ARG A 275 -11.94 24.81 -26.79
N GLU A 276 -12.30 23.60 -27.15
CA GLU A 276 -13.67 23.07 -27.03
C GLU A 276 -14.01 22.85 -25.55
N PHE A 277 -13.10 22.24 -24.79
CA PHE A 277 -13.24 22.10 -23.34
C PHE A 277 -13.48 23.44 -22.65
N LEU A 278 -12.73 24.47 -22.95
CA LEU A 278 -12.90 25.80 -22.34
C LEU A 278 -14.27 26.43 -22.60
N LYS A 279 -14.96 26.02 -23.68
CA LYS A 279 -16.32 26.49 -23.99
C LYS A 279 -17.42 25.72 -23.26
N SER A 280 -17.11 24.54 -22.73
CA SER A 280 -18.05 23.68 -22.04
C SER A 280 -18.45 24.25 -20.67
N ASP A 281 -19.64 23.90 -20.18
CA ASP A 281 -20.03 24.21 -18.81
C ASP A 281 -19.24 23.39 -17.80
N TYR A 282 -18.79 22.20 -18.19
CA TYR A 282 -17.90 21.38 -17.38
C TYR A 282 -16.61 22.11 -16.97
N SER A 283 -15.97 22.85 -17.86
CA SER A 283 -14.75 23.59 -17.57
C SER A 283 -14.86 24.60 -16.41
N LYS A 284 -16.11 24.97 -16.06
CA LYS A 284 -16.41 25.89 -14.94
C LYS A 284 -16.71 25.15 -13.64
N THR A 285 -16.90 23.85 -13.70
CA THR A 285 -17.13 23.02 -12.51
C THR A 285 -15.86 22.87 -11.69
N SER A 286 -16.01 22.48 -10.44
CA SER A 286 -14.88 22.24 -9.55
C SER A 286 -13.90 21.19 -10.12
N ILE A 287 -14.44 20.09 -10.67
CA ILE A 287 -13.64 19.02 -11.28
C ILE A 287 -13.00 19.52 -12.57
N GLY A 288 -13.74 20.22 -13.43
CA GLY A 288 -13.22 20.79 -14.66
C GLY A 288 -12.10 21.82 -14.45
N LEU A 289 -12.08 22.53 -13.33
CA LEU A 289 -10.97 23.43 -12.96
C LEU A 289 -9.70 22.63 -12.60
N VAL A 290 -9.85 21.48 -11.95
CA VAL A 290 -8.74 20.58 -11.63
C VAL A 290 -8.18 19.97 -12.91
N ASP A 291 -9.01 19.40 -13.77
CA ASP A 291 -8.61 18.85 -15.08
C ASP A 291 -7.92 19.91 -15.95
N ASN A 292 -8.44 21.15 -15.91
CA ASN A 292 -7.79 22.27 -16.59
C ASN A 292 -6.38 22.53 -16.08
N SER A 293 -6.18 22.49 -14.78
CA SER A 293 -4.86 22.70 -14.19
C SER A 293 -3.85 21.63 -14.61
N GLU A 294 -4.28 20.39 -14.68
CA GLU A 294 -3.45 19.28 -15.12
C GLU A 294 -3.04 19.42 -16.60
N TYR A 295 -4.00 19.76 -17.47
CA TYR A 295 -3.68 20.05 -18.86
C TYR A 295 -2.67 21.18 -18.99
N LEU A 296 -2.86 22.30 -18.29
CA LEU A 296 -1.98 23.47 -18.36
C LEU A 296 -0.57 23.13 -17.87
N GLU A 297 -0.44 22.33 -16.83
CA GLU A 297 0.84 21.85 -16.33
C GLU A 297 1.53 20.95 -17.37
N MET A 298 0.83 19.97 -17.90
CA MET A 298 1.37 19.04 -18.88
C MET A 298 1.69 19.70 -20.23
N ALA A 299 0.96 20.75 -20.58
CA ALA A 299 1.20 21.58 -21.76
C ALA A 299 2.29 22.66 -21.55
N GLU A 300 2.84 22.75 -20.35
CA GLU A 300 3.82 23.77 -19.93
C GLU A 300 3.30 25.21 -20.12
N ARG A 301 2.00 25.40 -20.02
CA ARG A 301 1.33 26.71 -20.12
C ARG A 301 1.31 27.39 -18.76
N TRP A 302 2.50 27.71 -18.28
CA TRP A 302 2.73 28.19 -16.92
C TRP A 302 2.04 29.51 -16.59
N ASP A 303 1.94 30.43 -17.57
CA ASP A 303 1.23 31.69 -17.38
C ASP A 303 -0.27 31.48 -17.14
N ASP A 304 -0.89 30.67 -17.96
CA ASP A 304 -2.31 30.36 -17.85
C ASP A 304 -2.60 29.58 -16.53
N LEU A 305 -1.72 28.64 -16.19
CA LEU A 305 -1.82 27.91 -14.93
C LEU A 305 -1.68 28.86 -13.73
N ALA A 306 -0.72 29.78 -13.78
CA ALA A 306 -0.53 30.76 -12.72
C ALA A 306 -1.72 31.75 -12.60
N ASP A 307 -2.46 32.01 -13.69
CA ASP A 307 -3.73 32.75 -13.65
C ASP A 307 -4.87 31.95 -13.07
N LEU A 308 -4.84 30.62 -13.20
CA LEU A 308 -5.85 29.71 -12.67
C LEU A 308 -5.68 29.47 -11.16
N VAL A 309 -4.45 29.52 -10.63
CA VAL A 309 -4.13 29.22 -9.23
C VAL A 309 -5.06 29.89 -8.21
N PRO A 310 -5.44 31.20 -8.34
CA PRO A 310 -6.34 31.81 -7.35
C PRO A 310 -7.72 31.15 -7.26
N LYS A 311 -8.23 30.64 -8.39
CA LYS A 311 -9.51 29.92 -8.42
C LYS A 311 -9.37 28.52 -7.79
N LEU A 312 -8.28 27.83 -8.09
CA LEU A 312 -7.97 26.52 -7.51
C LEU A 312 -7.73 26.61 -6.00
N ASP A 313 -7.05 27.65 -5.54
CA ASP A 313 -6.81 27.89 -4.12
C ASP A 313 -8.11 28.19 -3.38
N SER A 314 -9.00 29.01 -3.98
CA SER A 314 -10.34 29.24 -3.46
C SER A 314 -11.16 27.97 -3.39
N LEU A 315 -11.09 27.12 -4.41
CA LEU A 315 -11.77 25.86 -4.48
C LEU A 315 -11.29 24.90 -3.39
N ALA A 316 -9.98 24.71 -3.25
CA ALA A 316 -9.39 23.88 -2.22
C ALA A 316 -9.79 24.33 -0.80
N ASN A 317 -9.85 25.65 -0.59
CA ASN A 317 -10.33 26.22 0.68
C ASN A 317 -11.84 25.98 0.90
N SER A 318 -12.66 26.04 -0.16
CA SER A 318 -14.11 25.76 -0.05
C SER A 318 -14.42 24.30 0.30
N TRP A 319 -13.57 23.39 -0.11
CA TRP A 319 -13.66 21.96 0.25
C TRP A 319 -13.21 21.68 1.68
N ALA A 320 -12.73 22.70 2.39
CA ALA A 320 -12.20 22.58 3.74
C ALA A 320 -11.18 21.40 3.85
N MET A 321 -10.38 21.24 2.80
CA MET A 321 -9.41 20.14 2.75
C MET A 321 -8.46 20.20 3.95
N PRO A 322 -8.28 19.11 4.65
CA PRO A 322 -7.33 19.08 5.74
C PRO A 322 -5.92 19.37 5.23
N LYS A 323 -5.14 20.09 6.02
CA LYS A 323 -3.72 20.35 5.74
C LYS A 323 -2.96 19.03 5.87
N SER A 324 -3.02 18.22 4.83
CA SER A 324 -2.40 16.89 4.74
C SER A 324 -1.24 16.91 3.75
N MET A 325 -0.44 15.86 3.76
CA MET A 325 0.60 15.66 2.73
C MET A 325 0.01 15.62 1.31
N TYR A 326 -1.20 15.10 1.17
CA TYR A 326 -1.95 15.12 -0.08
C TYR A 326 -2.22 16.56 -0.56
N TYR A 327 -2.74 17.44 0.33
CA TYR A 327 -2.97 18.85 0.01
C TYR A 327 -1.68 19.57 -0.43
N LEU A 328 -0.59 19.30 0.26
CA LEU A 328 0.72 19.86 -0.06
C LEU A 328 1.19 19.45 -1.47
N LYS A 329 1.15 18.17 -1.77
CA LYS A 329 1.60 17.60 -3.04
C LYS A 329 0.69 17.95 -4.22
N THR A 330 -0.61 17.93 -4.00
CA THR A 330 -1.60 18.07 -5.08
C THR A 330 -1.90 19.52 -5.41
N TYR A 331 -1.77 20.44 -4.45
CA TYR A 331 -2.13 21.84 -4.65
C TYR A 331 -0.96 22.79 -4.44
N LEU A 332 -0.35 22.83 -3.26
CA LEU A 332 0.61 23.90 -2.95
C LEU A 332 1.91 23.80 -3.76
N ILE A 333 2.45 22.62 -3.98
CA ILE A 333 3.66 22.43 -4.79
C ILE A 333 3.40 22.79 -6.27
N PRO A 334 2.33 22.31 -6.93
CA PRO A 334 1.95 22.78 -8.26
C PRO A 334 1.73 24.29 -8.36
N PHE A 335 1.12 24.93 -7.37
CA PHE A 335 0.96 26.40 -7.35
C PHE A 335 2.31 27.12 -7.33
N PHE A 336 3.23 26.66 -6.48
CA PHE A 336 4.59 27.19 -6.46
C PHE A 336 5.28 27.02 -7.83
N ASN A 337 5.21 25.83 -8.41
CA ASN A 337 5.80 25.53 -9.72
C ASN A 337 5.23 26.43 -10.83
N ALA A 338 3.89 26.62 -10.83
CA ALA A 338 3.22 27.49 -11.78
C ALA A 338 3.75 28.94 -11.70
N TYR A 339 3.81 29.49 -10.50
CA TYR A 339 4.33 30.86 -10.31
C TYR A 339 5.81 30.98 -10.60
N GLN A 340 6.61 29.99 -10.21
CA GLN A 340 8.06 30.01 -10.47
C GLN A 340 8.34 29.95 -11.96
N LYS A 341 7.73 29.06 -12.69
CA LYS A 341 7.96 28.84 -14.12
C LYS A 341 7.36 29.95 -15.00
N SER A 342 6.32 30.65 -14.52
CA SER A 342 5.75 31.82 -15.17
C SER A 342 6.49 33.11 -14.83
N GLY A 343 7.61 33.06 -14.10
CA GLY A 343 8.39 34.24 -13.74
C GLY A 343 7.74 35.16 -12.69
N ARG A 344 6.67 34.74 -12.05
CA ARG A 344 5.94 35.47 -10.99
C ARG A 344 6.62 35.28 -9.63
N HIS A 345 7.86 35.74 -9.52
CA HIS A 345 8.76 35.44 -8.40
C HIS A 345 8.18 35.82 -7.04
N ASP A 346 7.49 36.93 -6.91
CA ASP A 346 6.86 37.33 -5.63
C ASP A 346 5.78 36.34 -5.21
N LYS A 347 4.93 35.90 -6.14
CA LYS A 347 3.90 34.90 -5.87
C LYS A 347 4.50 33.51 -5.60
N ALA A 348 5.56 33.15 -6.31
CA ALA A 348 6.29 31.91 -6.05
C ALA A 348 6.91 31.92 -4.63
N LEU A 349 7.48 33.03 -4.22
CA LEU A 349 8.01 33.21 -2.87
C LEU A 349 6.91 33.06 -1.80
N MET A 350 5.74 33.66 -2.05
CA MET A 350 4.57 33.49 -1.15
C MET A 350 4.09 32.03 -1.09
N ALA A 351 4.04 31.34 -2.22
CA ALA A 351 3.66 29.93 -2.27
C ALA A 351 4.70 29.06 -1.55
N ALA A 352 5.99 29.29 -1.76
CA ALA A 352 7.07 28.60 -1.05
C ALA A 352 6.99 28.80 0.47
N ARG A 353 6.69 30.03 0.90
CA ARG A 353 6.46 30.33 2.30
C ARG A 353 5.27 29.58 2.87
N ARG A 354 4.15 29.54 2.14
CA ARG A 354 2.97 28.74 2.56
C ARG A 354 3.30 27.25 2.67
N ILE A 355 4.10 26.70 1.75
CA ILE A 355 4.57 25.31 1.82
C ILE A 355 5.36 25.11 3.12
N ALA A 356 6.33 25.96 3.41
CA ALA A 356 7.14 25.85 4.61
C ALA A 356 6.31 25.97 5.90
N GLU A 357 5.40 26.96 5.95
CA GLU A 357 4.49 27.16 7.09
C GLU A 357 3.48 25.98 7.23
N SER A 358 3.18 25.28 6.13
CA SER A 358 2.28 24.14 6.14
C SER A 358 2.95 22.83 6.59
N ILE A 359 4.27 22.70 6.48
CA ILE A 359 4.96 21.44 6.85
C ILE A 359 4.73 21.08 8.30
N ASP A 360 4.92 22.03 9.22
CA ASP A 360 4.68 21.80 10.66
C ASP A 360 3.19 21.52 10.95
N SER A 361 2.30 22.22 10.23
CA SER A 361 0.85 22.03 10.36
C SER A 361 0.41 20.67 9.82
N VAL A 362 1.04 20.17 8.77
CA VAL A 362 0.79 18.83 8.20
C VAL A 362 1.22 17.76 9.21
N ASP A 363 2.43 17.88 9.74
CA ASP A 363 2.94 16.91 10.71
C ASP A 363 2.08 16.92 12.00
N GLU A 364 1.64 18.09 12.46
CA GLU A 364 0.72 18.20 13.60
C GLU A 364 -0.67 17.62 13.29
N TYR A 365 -1.20 17.91 12.10
CA TYR A 365 -2.48 17.37 11.65
C TYR A 365 -2.42 15.85 11.52
N GLU A 366 -1.41 15.32 10.81
CA GLU A 366 -1.26 13.88 10.63
C GLU A 366 -1.05 13.15 11.96
N ARG A 367 -0.24 13.73 12.87
CA ARG A 367 -0.08 13.16 14.22
C ARG A 367 -1.40 13.16 15.00
N LYS A 368 -2.15 14.27 14.99
CA LYS A 368 -3.45 14.35 15.68
C LYS A 368 -4.49 13.46 15.07
N HIS A 369 -4.56 13.43 13.73
CA HIS A 369 -5.48 12.59 12.99
C HIS A 369 -5.20 11.11 13.22
N ASN A 370 -3.94 10.70 13.04
CA ASN A 370 -3.50 9.34 13.32
C ASN A 370 -3.70 8.97 14.80
N ALA A 371 -3.44 9.89 15.74
CA ALA A 371 -3.70 9.66 17.16
C ALA A 371 -5.20 9.48 17.45
N ALA A 372 -6.06 10.26 16.81
CA ALA A 372 -7.51 10.13 16.96
C ALA A 372 -8.01 8.79 16.38
N GLU A 373 -7.53 8.41 15.18
CA GLU A 373 -7.87 7.11 14.59
C GLU A 373 -7.33 5.94 15.41
N LEU A 374 -6.09 6.05 15.91
CA LEU A 374 -5.51 5.04 16.79
C LEU A 374 -6.29 4.94 18.11
N ALA A 375 -6.83 6.05 18.63
CA ALA A 375 -7.71 6.03 19.81
C ALA A 375 -8.99 5.23 19.50
N ILE A 376 -9.63 5.45 18.37
CA ILE A 376 -10.81 4.68 17.94
C ILE A 376 -10.47 3.19 17.81
N ILE A 377 -9.34 2.86 17.19
CA ILE A 377 -8.87 1.49 17.04
C ILE A 377 -8.58 0.88 18.41
N TYR A 378 -7.95 1.66 19.30
CA TYR A 378 -7.65 1.22 20.67
C TYR A 378 -8.92 0.97 21.47
N GLU A 379 -9.88 1.91 21.46
CA GLU A 379 -11.18 1.73 22.11
C GLU A 379 -11.93 0.51 21.57
N THR A 380 -11.88 0.31 20.27
CA THR A 380 -12.49 -0.85 19.62
C THR A 380 -11.83 -2.14 20.10
N ARG A 381 -10.49 -2.18 20.13
CA ARG A 381 -9.74 -3.34 20.64
C ARG A 381 -9.94 -3.55 22.14
N GLU A 382 -10.06 -2.48 22.91
CA GLU A 382 -10.35 -2.57 24.34
C GLU A 382 -11.76 -3.15 24.58
N LYS A 383 -12.76 -2.69 23.81
CA LYS A 383 -14.11 -3.28 23.84
C LYS A 383 -14.09 -4.77 23.46
N GLU A 384 -13.38 -5.12 22.39
CA GLU A 384 -13.22 -6.51 21.98
C GLU A 384 -12.48 -7.36 23.03
N ALA A 385 -11.42 -6.80 23.63
CA ALA A 385 -10.70 -7.47 24.70
C ALA A 385 -11.60 -7.68 25.93
N LYS A 386 -12.43 -6.69 26.28
CA LYS A 386 -13.41 -6.83 27.37
C LYS A 386 -14.49 -7.87 27.05
N ILE A 387 -14.97 -7.91 25.81
CA ILE A 387 -15.91 -8.95 25.35
C ILE A 387 -15.24 -10.32 25.44
N ALA A 388 -14.02 -10.45 24.92
CA ALA A 388 -13.23 -11.68 24.98
C ALA A 388 -12.92 -12.09 26.43
N GLU A 389 -12.64 -11.11 27.32
CA GLU A 389 -12.47 -11.34 28.75
C GLU A 389 -13.79 -11.82 29.39
N GLN A 390 -14.91 -11.19 29.07
CA GLN A 390 -16.23 -11.63 29.54
C GLN A 390 -16.58 -13.03 29.02
N GLU A 391 -16.26 -13.33 27.77
CA GLU A 391 -16.43 -14.68 27.21
C GLU A 391 -15.51 -15.69 27.89
N THR A 392 -14.26 -15.30 28.18
CA THR A 392 -13.34 -16.16 28.95
C THR A 392 -13.82 -16.36 30.37
N VAL A 393 -14.31 -15.30 31.05
CA VAL A 393 -14.92 -15.43 32.39
C VAL A 393 -16.17 -16.32 32.36
N MET A 394 -17.05 -16.12 31.37
CA MET A 394 -18.22 -17.01 31.20
C MET A 394 -17.80 -18.44 30.88
N THR A 395 -16.75 -18.61 30.07
CA THR A 395 -16.20 -19.92 29.75
C THR A 395 -15.55 -20.57 30.99
N GLN A 396 -14.80 -19.76 31.78
CA GLN A 396 -14.26 -20.21 33.07
C GLN A 396 -15.37 -20.55 34.07
N GLN A 397 -16.45 -19.78 34.13
CA GLN A 397 -17.62 -20.07 34.95
C GLN A 397 -18.32 -21.34 34.46
N ARG A 398 -18.46 -21.55 33.14
CA ARG A 398 -18.93 -22.79 32.54
C ARG A 398 -18.00 -23.97 32.85
N ILE A 399 -16.69 -23.76 32.71
CA ILE A 399 -15.67 -24.74 33.06
C ILE A 399 -15.72 -25.02 34.57
N LEU A 400 -15.89 -23.99 35.41
CA LEU A 400 -16.04 -24.15 36.85
C LEU A 400 -17.31 -24.92 37.20
N ALA A 401 -18.43 -24.57 36.56
CA ALA A 401 -19.70 -25.30 36.74
C ALA A 401 -19.61 -26.79 36.26
N VAL A 402 -18.95 -26.98 35.08
CA VAL A 402 -18.67 -28.31 34.57
C VAL A 402 -17.65 -29.03 35.44
N SER A 403 -16.65 -28.30 35.98
CA SER A 403 -15.66 -28.88 36.90
C SER A 403 -16.28 -29.24 38.25
N ILE A 404 -17.22 -28.44 38.75
CA ILE A 404 -18.01 -28.80 39.97
C ILE A 404 -18.91 -29.99 39.68
N ALA A 405 -19.59 -30.02 38.51
CA ALA A 405 -20.38 -31.16 38.09
C ALA A 405 -19.52 -32.43 37.92
N MET A 406 -18.32 -32.24 37.32
CA MET A 406 -17.34 -33.32 37.20
C MET A 406 -16.77 -33.74 38.53
N LEU A 407 -16.55 -32.79 39.46
CA LEU A 407 -16.13 -33.11 40.84
C LEU A 407 -17.20 -33.95 41.56
N LEU A 408 -18.47 -33.59 41.40
CA LEU A 408 -19.59 -34.37 41.91
C LEU A 408 -19.68 -35.76 41.25
N ILE A 409 -19.40 -35.81 39.95
CA ILE A 409 -19.31 -37.09 39.21
C ILE A 409 -18.06 -37.85 39.65
N ILE A 410 -16.93 -37.19 39.87
CA ILE A 410 -15.70 -37.83 40.38
C ILE A 410 -15.89 -38.30 41.82
N ILE A 411 -16.58 -37.51 42.68
CA ILE A 411 -16.97 -37.95 44.02
C ILE A 411 -17.90 -39.17 43.92
N PHE A 412 -18.86 -39.12 43.02
CA PHE A 412 -19.72 -40.29 42.73
C PHE A 412 -18.91 -41.46 42.17
N LEU A 413 -17.98 -41.21 41.23
CA LEU A 413 -17.08 -42.23 40.68
C LEU A 413 -16.02 -42.69 41.68
N VAL A 414 -15.54 -41.83 42.59
CA VAL A 414 -14.64 -42.23 43.70
C VAL A 414 -15.39 -43.09 44.71
N ILE A 415 -16.65 -42.76 45.00
CA ILE A 415 -17.54 -43.63 45.78
C ILE A 415 -17.79 -44.94 45.02
N PHE A 416 -17.96 -44.87 43.71
CA PHE A 416 -18.13 -46.05 42.84
C PHE A 416 -16.81 -46.81 42.62
N THR A 417 -15.64 -46.08 42.49
CA THR A 417 -14.31 -46.71 42.28
C THR A 417 -13.58 -47.07 43.55
N TYR A 418 -14.06 -46.68 44.73
CA TYR A 418 -13.65 -47.34 45.99
C TYR A 418 -13.94 -48.86 45.92
N HIS A 419 -14.86 -49.24 45.05
CA HIS A 419 -15.10 -50.64 44.69
C HIS A 419 -14.20 -51.20 43.58
N ARG A 420 -13.39 -50.38 42.93
CA ARG A 420 -12.50 -50.81 41.84
C ARG A 420 -11.01 -50.47 42.06
N TYR A 421 -10.52 -50.87 43.23
CA TYR A 421 -9.12 -50.63 43.66
C TYR A 421 -8.01 -51.26 42.78
N ARG A 422 -8.33 -51.74 41.57
CA ARG A 422 -7.36 -52.45 40.71
C ARG A 422 -6.85 -51.64 39.49
N SER A 423 -7.21 -50.42 39.31
CA SER A 423 -6.85 -49.70 38.05
C SER A 423 -5.79 -48.59 38.16
N THR A 424 -5.08 -48.49 39.29
CA THR A 424 -4.12 -47.39 39.53
C THR A 424 -2.77 -47.48 38.78
N LYS A 425 -2.52 -48.56 38.03
CA LYS A 425 -1.26 -48.69 37.28
C LYS A 425 -1.24 -47.92 35.93
N ARG A 426 -2.42 -47.57 35.40
CA ARG A 426 -2.47 -46.85 34.10
C ARG A 426 -2.36 -45.33 34.17
N LEU A 427 -2.43 -44.75 35.39
CA LEU A 427 -2.37 -43.27 35.52
C LEU A 427 -0.92 -42.72 35.48
N ALA A 428 0.06 -43.56 35.87
CA ALA A 428 1.46 -43.11 35.89
C ALA A 428 2.08 -42.91 34.49
N GLU A 429 1.62 -43.69 33.49
CA GLU A 429 2.16 -43.56 32.12
C GLU A 429 1.66 -42.30 31.40
N LYS A 430 0.47 -41.80 31.72
CA LYS A 430 -0.05 -40.57 31.08
C LYS A 430 0.54 -39.28 31.60
N ASN A 431 1.04 -39.25 32.82
CA ASN A 431 1.69 -38.05 33.37
C ASN A 431 3.05 -37.79 32.71
N LEU A 432 3.72 -38.82 32.23
CA LEU A 432 5.02 -38.65 31.52
C LEU A 432 4.84 -38.02 30.11
N GLU A 433 3.71 -38.34 29.47
CA GLU A 433 3.39 -37.79 28.15
C GLU A 433 2.99 -36.30 28.19
N LEU A 434 2.34 -35.88 29.29
CA LEU A 434 1.98 -34.47 29.52
C LEU A 434 3.19 -33.58 29.84
N GLU A 435 4.21 -34.09 30.50
CA GLU A 435 5.45 -33.38 30.76
C GLU A 435 6.24 -33.09 29.46
N GLN A 436 6.22 -34.06 28.53
CA GLN A 436 6.89 -33.86 27.24
C GLN A 436 6.20 -32.77 26.39
N LYS A 437 4.87 -32.74 26.35
CA LYS A 437 4.13 -31.72 25.57
C LYS A 437 4.22 -30.32 26.16
N ASN A 438 4.28 -30.18 27.48
CA ASN A 438 4.52 -28.87 28.11
C ASN A 438 5.90 -28.30 27.78
N LYS A 439 6.90 -29.15 27.59
CA LYS A 439 8.24 -28.73 27.19
C LYS A 439 8.28 -28.21 25.75
N GLU A 440 7.54 -28.84 24.84
CA GLU A 440 7.41 -28.39 23.45
C GLU A 440 6.66 -27.05 23.33
N LEU A 441 5.62 -26.84 24.13
CA LEU A 441 4.85 -25.59 24.13
C LEU A 441 5.70 -24.39 24.63
N THR A 442 6.56 -24.63 25.61
CA THR A 442 7.44 -23.60 26.16
C THR A 442 8.50 -23.16 25.13
N ILE A 443 9.02 -24.10 24.34
CA ILE A 443 10.00 -23.79 23.27
C ILE A 443 9.33 -23.03 22.12
N ALA A 444 8.10 -23.38 21.77
CA ALA A 444 7.35 -22.69 20.72
C ALA A 444 7.04 -21.21 21.11
N ASN A 445 6.69 -20.98 22.37
CA ASN A 445 6.38 -19.64 22.88
C ASN A 445 7.61 -18.72 22.96
N ALA A 446 8.77 -19.31 23.27
CA ALA A 446 10.04 -18.56 23.26
C ALA A 446 10.42 -18.08 21.85
N ARG A 447 10.26 -18.93 20.82
CA ARG A 447 10.53 -18.58 19.43
C ARG A 447 9.57 -17.49 18.89
N ALA A 448 8.32 -17.52 19.29
CA ALA A 448 7.32 -16.51 18.90
C ALA A 448 7.65 -15.13 19.49
N ASN A 449 8.13 -15.08 20.74
CA ASN A 449 8.54 -13.83 21.40
C ASN A 449 9.81 -13.21 20.77
N GLU A 450 10.77 -14.02 20.37
CA GLU A 450 11.98 -13.57 19.70
C GLU A 450 11.68 -12.94 18.33
N SER A 451 10.79 -13.57 17.57
CA SER A 451 10.31 -13.03 16.28
C SER A 451 9.59 -11.68 16.44
N SER A 452 8.81 -11.52 17.50
CA SER A 452 8.08 -10.28 17.79
C SER A 452 9.01 -9.12 18.19
N GLN A 453 10.05 -9.40 18.96
CA GLN A 453 11.05 -8.38 19.33
C GLN A 453 11.87 -7.91 18.13
N MET A 454 12.27 -8.82 17.24
CA MET A 454 12.96 -8.45 16.00
C MET A 454 12.12 -7.52 15.13
N LYS A 455 10.82 -7.82 14.97
CA LYS A 455 9.92 -6.98 14.19
C LYS A 455 9.76 -5.56 14.78
N THR A 456 9.71 -5.45 16.10
CA THR A 456 9.58 -4.17 16.79
C THR A 456 10.86 -3.32 16.66
N ASN A 457 12.03 -3.94 16.81
CA ASN A 457 13.32 -3.27 16.63
C ASN A 457 13.49 -2.79 15.18
N PHE A 458 13.11 -3.59 14.22
CA PHE A 458 13.09 -3.25 12.80
C PHE A 458 12.29 -1.98 12.50
N ILE A 459 11.03 -1.90 12.97
CA ILE A 459 10.17 -0.72 12.76
C ILE A 459 10.76 0.53 13.42
N ARG A 460 11.35 0.38 14.60
CA ARG A 460 11.97 1.51 15.34
C ARG A 460 13.17 2.07 14.57
N GLN A 461 14.01 1.22 14.04
CA GLN A 461 15.23 1.59 13.32
C GLN A 461 14.90 2.30 12.01
N ILE A 462 13.92 1.81 11.28
CA ILE A 462 13.34 2.44 10.09
C ILE A 462 12.88 3.88 10.38
N SER A 463 12.08 4.03 11.42
CA SER A 463 11.53 5.33 11.80
C SER A 463 12.65 6.35 12.09
N HIS A 464 13.78 5.88 12.64
CA HIS A 464 14.93 6.73 12.92
C HIS A 464 15.65 7.16 11.64
N GLU A 465 15.90 6.22 10.71
CA GLU A 465 16.60 6.49 9.44
C GLU A 465 15.81 7.40 8.49
N ILE A 466 14.48 7.36 8.52
CA ILE A 466 13.63 8.29 7.76
C ILE A 466 13.59 9.67 8.42
N ARG A 467 13.59 9.74 9.74
CA ARG A 467 13.46 11.01 10.47
C ARG A 467 14.65 11.95 10.21
N THR A 468 15.85 11.41 10.10
CA THR A 468 17.09 12.19 9.92
C THR A 468 17.06 13.03 8.64
N PRO A 469 16.92 12.49 7.42
CA PRO A 469 16.85 13.30 6.21
C PRO A 469 15.61 14.20 6.17
N LEU A 470 14.49 13.79 6.78
CA LEU A 470 13.30 14.61 6.89
C LEU A 470 13.53 15.87 7.76
N ASN A 471 14.26 15.74 8.85
CA ASN A 471 14.65 16.87 9.70
C ASN A 471 15.59 17.84 8.96
N ILE A 472 16.49 17.32 8.15
CA ILE A 472 17.40 18.14 7.32
C ILE A 472 16.59 18.93 6.30
N LEU A 473 15.62 18.29 5.63
CA LEU A 473 14.70 18.97 4.69
C LEU A 473 13.90 20.10 5.38
N ASN A 474 13.36 19.82 6.56
CA ASN A 474 12.65 20.82 7.36
C ASN A 474 13.57 21.98 7.78
N GLY A 475 14.82 21.70 8.15
CA GLY A 475 15.80 22.72 8.48
C GLY A 475 16.10 23.64 7.29
N PHE A 476 16.31 23.09 6.10
CA PHE A 476 16.52 23.91 4.90
C PHE A 476 15.27 24.70 4.48
N ALA A 477 14.08 24.12 4.64
CA ALA A 477 12.82 24.84 4.42
C ALA A 477 12.68 26.06 5.35
N GLN A 478 13.06 25.92 6.63
CA GLN A 478 13.07 27.03 7.59
C GLN A 478 14.08 28.12 7.22
N VAL A 479 15.27 27.76 6.72
CA VAL A 479 16.29 28.72 6.28
C VAL A 479 15.81 29.51 5.07
N ILE A 480 15.15 28.87 4.10
CA ILE A 480 14.60 29.53 2.91
C ILE A 480 13.46 30.51 3.25
N THR A 481 12.70 30.22 4.33
CA THR A 481 11.50 31.00 4.71
C THR A 481 11.75 32.02 5.83
N GLY A 482 12.95 32.04 6.39
CA GLY A 482 13.36 33.00 7.43
C GLY A 482 13.37 34.44 6.93
N LYS A 483 12.70 35.35 7.65
CA LYS A 483 12.51 36.76 7.24
C LYS A 483 13.78 37.60 7.21
N ASP A 484 14.87 37.15 7.84
CA ASP A 484 16.08 37.93 8.07
C ASP A 484 17.33 37.32 7.35
N VAL A 485 17.14 36.37 6.44
CA VAL A 485 18.25 35.70 5.74
C VAL A 485 18.27 36.09 4.27
N GLU A 486 19.10 37.05 3.90
CA GLU A 486 19.47 37.30 2.52
C GLU A 486 20.45 36.23 2.03
N LEU A 487 19.94 35.18 1.41
CA LEU A 487 20.76 34.14 0.81
C LEU A 487 21.31 34.57 -0.53
N GLY A 488 22.62 34.46 -0.71
CA GLY A 488 23.29 34.64 -2.00
C GLY A 488 22.85 33.63 -3.06
N THR A 489 23.14 33.89 -4.32
CA THR A 489 22.78 33.02 -5.45
C THR A 489 23.42 31.61 -5.34
N ASP A 490 24.62 31.52 -4.79
CA ASP A 490 25.36 30.27 -4.63
C ASP A 490 24.84 29.47 -3.41
N GLU A 491 24.47 30.15 -2.33
CA GLU A 491 23.87 29.52 -1.15
C GLU A 491 22.49 28.95 -1.46
N LYS A 492 21.70 29.64 -2.29
CA LYS A 492 20.41 29.12 -2.78
C LYS A 492 20.57 27.85 -3.59
N LYS A 493 21.59 27.79 -4.45
CA LYS A 493 21.90 26.60 -5.23
C LYS A 493 22.34 25.44 -4.34
N ASP A 494 23.18 25.67 -3.34
CA ASP A 494 23.63 24.63 -2.40
C ASP A 494 22.45 24.07 -1.60
N ILE A 495 21.56 24.93 -1.10
CA ILE A 495 20.36 24.50 -0.39
C ILE A 495 19.43 23.68 -1.29
N GLN A 496 19.20 24.12 -2.53
CA GLN A 496 18.40 23.38 -3.51
C GLN A 496 19.00 22.00 -3.80
N GLN A 497 20.31 21.92 -3.95
CA GLN A 497 21.01 20.67 -4.18
C GLN A 497 20.84 19.73 -2.96
N ARG A 498 21.03 20.21 -1.76
CA ARG A 498 20.89 19.43 -0.52
C ARG A 498 19.46 18.97 -0.26
N ILE A 499 18.46 19.77 -0.61
CA ILE A 499 17.04 19.36 -0.56
C ILE A 499 16.81 18.21 -1.52
N ARG A 500 17.35 18.30 -2.73
CA ARG A 500 17.24 17.26 -3.75
C ARG A 500 17.89 15.96 -3.27
N GLU A 501 19.12 16.03 -2.80
CA GLU A 501 19.89 14.89 -2.29
C GLU A 501 19.17 14.17 -1.12
N ASN A 502 18.60 14.92 -0.17
CA ASN A 502 17.88 14.31 0.93
C ASN A 502 16.52 13.74 0.52
N SER A 503 15.85 14.32 -0.48
CA SER A 503 14.64 13.76 -1.07
C SER A 503 14.91 12.44 -1.80
N GLU A 504 15.99 12.42 -2.61
CA GLU A 504 16.46 11.20 -3.29
C GLU A 504 16.86 10.12 -2.26
N ARG A 505 17.52 10.50 -1.18
CA ARG A 505 17.91 9.59 -0.08
C ARG A 505 16.70 8.95 0.62
N ILE A 506 15.61 9.70 0.85
CA ILE A 506 14.37 9.14 1.42
C ILE A 506 13.77 8.12 0.47
N THR A 507 13.72 8.43 -0.82
CA THR A 507 13.19 7.51 -1.83
C THR A 507 14.01 6.22 -1.87
N GLU A 508 15.34 6.34 -1.90
CA GLU A 508 16.25 5.19 -1.87
C GLU A 508 16.08 4.34 -0.60
N LEU A 509 15.87 4.98 0.56
CA LEU A 509 15.59 4.29 1.82
C LEU A 509 14.30 3.47 1.74
N VAL A 510 13.23 4.05 1.20
CA VAL A 510 11.93 3.37 1.04
C VAL A 510 12.06 2.17 0.10
N ASP A 511 12.74 2.34 -1.03
CA ASP A 511 12.95 1.27 -2.00
C ASP A 511 13.75 0.10 -1.39
N LYS A 512 14.83 0.40 -0.67
CA LYS A 512 15.65 -0.60 0.03
C LYS A 512 14.90 -1.30 1.17
N MET A 513 13.94 -0.61 1.81
CA MET A 513 13.07 -1.21 2.80
C MET A 513 12.08 -2.20 2.19
N LEU A 514 11.54 -1.88 1.03
CA LEU A 514 10.70 -2.81 0.28
C LEU A 514 11.51 -4.06 -0.10
N GLU A 515 12.74 -3.87 -0.59
CA GLU A 515 13.66 -4.99 -0.88
C GLU A 515 13.96 -5.84 0.38
N LEU A 516 14.18 -5.22 1.53
CA LEU A 516 14.43 -5.94 2.78
C LEU A 516 13.19 -6.67 3.30
N SER A 517 12.00 -6.07 3.15
CA SER A 517 10.73 -6.71 3.49
C SER A 517 10.46 -7.94 2.62
N GLU A 518 10.72 -7.83 1.32
CA GLU A 518 10.67 -8.96 0.40
C GLU A 518 11.74 -10.02 0.74
N ALA A 519 12.95 -9.59 1.05
CA ALA A 519 14.04 -10.46 1.43
C ALA A 519 13.82 -11.17 2.77
N SER A 520 13.08 -10.55 3.70
CA SER A 520 12.75 -11.11 5.02
C SER A 520 11.61 -12.14 4.97
N SER A 521 10.95 -12.29 3.85
CA SER A 521 9.94 -13.34 3.62
C SER A 521 10.62 -14.71 3.76
N GLN A 522 10.04 -15.61 4.53
CA GLN A 522 10.56 -16.99 4.72
C GLN A 522 10.40 -17.88 3.48
N THR A 523 9.86 -17.35 2.40
CA THR A 523 9.64 -18.10 1.16
C THR A 523 10.97 -18.39 0.47
N ILE A 524 11.25 -19.65 0.21
CA ILE A 524 12.40 -20.08 -0.59
C ILE A 524 12.24 -19.49 -2.00
N ILE A 525 13.31 -18.92 -2.55
CA ILE A 525 13.32 -18.45 -3.93
C ILE A 525 13.45 -19.68 -4.84
N GLU A 526 12.46 -19.88 -5.72
CA GLU A 526 12.52 -20.96 -6.68
C GLU A 526 13.72 -20.76 -7.64
N ARG A 527 14.51 -21.82 -7.82
CA ARG A 527 15.67 -21.85 -8.69
C ARG A 527 15.28 -22.51 -10.00
N THR A 528 14.69 -21.71 -10.88
CA THR A 528 14.11 -22.17 -12.15
C THR A 528 14.94 -21.82 -13.38
N ASP A 529 15.94 -20.93 -13.22
CA ASP A 529 16.67 -20.40 -14.35
C ASP A 529 17.95 -21.21 -14.57
N GLU A 530 18.07 -21.81 -15.75
CA GLU A 530 19.33 -22.33 -16.25
C GLU A 530 20.20 -21.17 -16.73
N THR A 531 21.28 -20.88 -16.00
CA THR A 531 22.15 -19.75 -16.32
C THR A 531 23.62 -20.16 -16.12
N THR A 532 24.54 -19.30 -16.55
CA THR A 532 25.96 -19.56 -16.34
C THR A 532 26.57 -18.54 -15.36
N THR A 533 27.63 -18.93 -14.69
CA THR A 533 28.41 -18.05 -13.83
C THR A 533 28.82 -16.77 -14.55
N ASN A 534 29.16 -16.87 -15.82
CA ASN A 534 29.55 -15.74 -16.64
C ASN A 534 28.41 -14.75 -16.92
N ILE A 535 27.19 -15.28 -17.14
CA ILE A 535 26.01 -14.44 -17.34
C ILE A 535 25.68 -13.65 -16.06
N ILE A 536 25.72 -14.30 -14.90
CA ILE A 536 25.48 -13.64 -13.61
C ILE A 536 26.53 -12.56 -13.38
N ALA A 537 27.81 -12.88 -13.59
CA ALA A 537 28.92 -11.95 -13.37
C ALA A 537 28.85 -10.74 -14.30
N ASN A 538 28.69 -10.97 -15.62
CA ASN A 538 28.65 -9.87 -16.60
C ASN A 538 27.44 -8.95 -16.34
N LYS A 539 26.25 -9.51 -16.10
CA LYS A 539 25.09 -8.71 -15.72
C LYS A 539 25.30 -7.92 -14.42
N ALA A 540 26.00 -8.49 -13.46
CA ALA A 540 26.29 -7.79 -12.22
C ALA A 540 27.32 -6.66 -12.43
N ILE A 541 28.33 -6.88 -13.26
CA ILE A 541 29.32 -5.88 -13.65
C ILE A 541 28.65 -4.71 -14.38
N ASP A 542 27.82 -5.02 -15.36
CA ASP A 542 27.10 -4.01 -16.14
C ASP A 542 26.15 -3.19 -15.25
N ASN A 543 25.36 -3.85 -14.41
CA ASN A 543 24.38 -3.22 -13.53
C ASN A 543 25.02 -2.39 -12.41
N SER A 544 26.19 -2.77 -11.92
CA SER A 544 26.93 -1.98 -10.91
C SER A 544 27.68 -0.79 -11.53
N GLY A 545 27.92 -0.82 -12.84
CA GLY A 545 28.67 0.20 -13.55
C GLY A 545 30.12 0.31 -13.06
N ILE A 546 30.68 -0.70 -12.42
CA ILE A 546 32.00 -0.66 -11.80
C ILE A 546 33.12 -0.42 -12.83
N CYS A 547 32.96 -0.88 -14.05
CA CYS A 547 33.91 -0.66 -15.15
C CYS A 547 34.03 0.79 -15.60
N HIS A 548 33.06 1.66 -15.26
CA HIS A 548 33.03 3.06 -15.66
C HIS A 548 33.43 4.02 -14.52
N THR A 549 33.96 3.48 -13.43
CA THR A 549 34.35 4.29 -12.26
C THR A 549 35.79 4.75 -12.44
N GLU A 550 36.02 6.07 -12.57
CA GLU A 550 37.32 6.66 -12.94
C GLU A 550 38.42 6.36 -11.94
N HIS A 551 38.41 5.96 -10.84
CA HIS A 551 39.53 5.72 -9.90
C HIS A 551 39.67 4.26 -9.43
N ILE A 552 38.84 3.36 -10.00
CA ILE A 552 38.81 1.95 -9.63
C ILE A 552 39.25 1.11 -10.83
N LYS A 553 40.31 0.36 -10.68
CA LYS A 553 40.70 -0.67 -11.64
C LYS A 553 39.89 -1.94 -11.37
N PHE A 554 38.99 -2.28 -12.27
CA PHE A 554 38.23 -3.53 -12.15
C PHE A 554 38.96 -4.69 -12.83
N ASP A 555 39.04 -5.86 -12.18
CA ASP A 555 39.64 -7.08 -12.67
C ASP A 555 38.72 -8.29 -12.48
N LEU A 556 38.40 -8.98 -13.58
CA LEU A 556 37.60 -10.21 -13.56
C LEU A 556 38.51 -11.42 -13.75
N GLN A 557 38.54 -12.30 -12.79
CA GLN A 557 39.36 -13.52 -12.84
C GLN A 557 38.48 -14.77 -12.78
N LEU A 558 38.67 -15.64 -13.77
CA LEU A 558 38.03 -16.95 -13.83
C LEU A 558 39.06 -18.02 -13.50
N LYS A 559 38.90 -18.72 -12.37
CA LYS A 559 39.75 -19.88 -12.05
C LYS A 559 39.40 -21.06 -12.95
N GLU A 560 40.37 -22.00 -13.11
CA GLU A 560 40.17 -23.20 -13.92
C GLU A 560 38.88 -23.94 -13.51
N GLY A 561 38.05 -24.32 -14.53
CA GLY A 561 36.75 -24.97 -14.34
C GLY A 561 35.57 -24.05 -14.09
N ALA A 562 35.78 -22.75 -13.78
CA ALA A 562 34.70 -21.82 -13.49
C ALA A 562 34.16 -21.06 -14.73
N LYS A 563 34.79 -21.25 -15.90
CA LYS A 563 34.39 -20.60 -17.15
C LYS A 563 33.10 -21.28 -17.72
N ASP A 564 32.05 -20.51 -17.87
CA ASP A 564 30.74 -20.94 -18.42
C ASP A 564 30.08 -22.12 -17.66
N PHE A 565 30.32 -22.21 -16.34
CA PHE A 565 29.67 -23.22 -15.53
C PHE A 565 28.17 -22.98 -15.44
N GLN A 566 27.36 -23.98 -15.78
CA GLN A 566 25.89 -23.91 -15.70
C GLN A 566 25.42 -24.06 -14.25
N LEU A 567 24.48 -23.21 -13.87
CA LEU A 567 23.85 -23.18 -12.56
C LEU A 567 22.33 -23.19 -12.72
N LEU A 568 21.67 -24.01 -11.93
CA LEU A 568 20.23 -23.88 -11.74
C LEU A 568 19.98 -22.97 -10.54
N THR A 569 19.56 -21.75 -10.79
CA THR A 569 19.34 -20.74 -9.74
C THR A 569 18.24 -19.77 -10.16
N ASN A 570 18.00 -18.73 -9.40
CA ASN A 570 17.25 -17.57 -9.88
C ASN A 570 18.23 -16.49 -10.32
N GLN A 571 18.41 -16.35 -11.62
CA GLN A 571 19.40 -15.47 -12.23
C GLN A 571 19.25 -14.02 -11.75
N ARG A 572 18.02 -13.52 -11.67
CA ARG A 572 17.72 -12.15 -11.24
C ARG A 572 18.19 -11.89 -9.82
N TYR A 573 17.84 -12.76 -8.89
CA TYR A 573 18.20 -12.61 -7.50
C TYR A 573 19.70 -12.87 -7.27
N ALA A 574 20.30 -13.84 -7.92
CA ALA A 574 21.75 -14.08 -7.84
C ALA A 574 22.55 -12.89 -8.39
N THR A 575 22.14 -12.33 -9.53
CA THR A 575 22.74 -11.12 -10.10
C THR A 575 22.57 -9.95 -9.13
N ARG A 576 21.37 -9.74 -8.56
CA ARG A 576 21.10 -8.64 -7.61
C ARG A 576 22.00 -8.71 -6.36
N ALA A 577 22.18 -9.90 -5.81
CA ALA A 577 23.07 -10.09 -4.66
C ALA A 577 24.52 -9.73 -5.00
N LEU A 578 24.99 -10.14 -6.18
CA LEU A 578 26.35 -9.82 -6.63
C LEU A 578 26.53 -8.33 -6.93
N VAL A 579 25.53 -7.67 -7.49
CA VAL A 579 25.51 -6.20 -7.67
C VAL A 579 25.67 -5.49 -6.33
N LEU A 580 24.95 -5.91 -5.30
CA LEU A 580 25.05 -5.31 -3.96
C LEU A 580 26.45 -5.44 -3.38
N LEU A 581 27.15 -6.55 -3.65
CA LEU A 581 28.55 -6.72 -3.24
C LEU A 581 29.50 -5.83 -4.04
N LEU A 582 29.31 -5.73 -5.37
CA LEU A 582 30.12 -4.86 -6.23
C LEU A 582 29.90 -3.38 -5.93
N ASP A 583 28.66 -2.97 -5.68
CA ASP A 583 28.33 -1.61 -5.25
C ASP A 583 28.97 -1.27 -3.90
N ASN A 584 29.01 -2.24 -3.00
CA ASN A 584 29.69 -2.09 -1.72
C ASN A 584 31.22 -1.91 -1.93
N ALA A 585 31.84 -2.74 -2.75
CA ALA A 585 33.27 -2.64 -3.08
C ALA A 585 33.58 -1.28 -3.77
N LYS A 586 32.75 -0.86 -4.72
CA LYS A 586 32.86 0.44 -5.39
C LYS A 586 32.76 1.61 -4.40
N LYS A 587 31.84 1.53 -3.47
CA LYS A 587 31.59 2.57 -2.48
C LYS A 587 32.76 2.75 -1.50
N PHE A 588 33.35 1.66 -1.06
CA PHE A 588 34.39 1.69 -0.02
C PHE A 588 35.83 1.70 -0.55
N THR A 589 36.00 1.66 -1.88
CA THR A 589 37.29 1.82 -2.55
C THR A 589 37.35 3.19 -3.25
N LYS A 590 38.04 4.17 -2.65
CA LYS A 590 38.16 5.53 -3.26
C LYS A 590 39.10 5.51 -4.46
N GLU A 591 40.24 4.86 -4.32
CA GLU A 591 41.24 4.62 -5.36
C GLU A 591 41.84 3.23 -5.14
N GLY A 592 41.95 2.42 -6.18
CA GLY A 592 42.51 1.09 -6.03
C GLY A 592 41.97 0.05 -7.02
N THR A 593 41.86 -1.18 -6.55
CA THR A 593 41.43 -2.31 -7.39
C THR A 593 40.25 -3.01 -6.75
N VAL A 594 39.24 -3.31 -7.55
CA VAL A 594 38.18 -4.24 -7.21
C VAL A 594 38.31 -5.46 -8.13
N ARG A 595 38.34 -6.64 -7.56
CA ARG A 595 38.50 -7.89 -8.28
C ARG A 595 37.32 -8.81 -8.02
N LEU A 596 36.71 -9.33 -9.10
CA LEU A 596 35.73 -10.40 -9.00
C LEU A 596 36.38 -11.72 -9.43
N VAL A 597 36.51 -12.65 -8.50
CA VAL A 597 37.08 -13.97 -8.77
C VAL A 597 35.96 -15.01 -8.73
N ILE A 598 35.80 -15.75 -9.81
CA ILE A 598 34.86 -16.86 -9.87
C ILE A 598 35.61 -18.17 -9.75
N SER A 599 35.22 -18.99 -8.81
CA SER A 599 35.86 -20.29 -8.55
C SER A 599 34.79 -21.36 -8.33
N GLN A 600 35.16 -22.59 -8.69
CA GLN A 600 34.31 -23.75 -8.53
C GLN A 600 34.84 -24.61 -7.35
N LYS A 601 33.94 -24.98 -6.44
CA LYS A 601 34.15 -25.98 -5.41
C LYS A 601 33.29 -27.23 -5.71
N PRO A 602 33.51 -28.36 -5.02
CA PRO A 602 32.80 -29.62 -5.32
C PRO A 602 31.26 -29.48 -5.32
N SER A 603 30.66 -28.77 -4.36
CA SER A 603 29.23 -28.65 -4.16
C SER A 603 28.65 -27.25 -4.46
N GLU A 604 29.52 -26.25 -4.67
CA GLU A 604 29.09 -24.85 -4.81
C GLU A 604 29.97 -24.09 -5.81
N VAL A 605 29.44 -22.98 -6.31
CA VAL A 605 30.25 -21.97 -7.02
C VAL A 605 30.40 -20.76 -6.12
N ALA A 606 31.61 -20.20 -6.07
CA ALA A 606 31.95 -19.02 -5.30
C ALA A 606 32.22 -17.81 -6.21
N PHE A 607 31.55 -16.72 -5.95
CA PHE A 607 31.81 -15.39 -6.47
C PHE A 607 32.50 -14.60 -5.36
N THR A 608 33.79 -14.33 -5.52
CA THR A 608 34.60 -13.62 -4.52
C THR A 608 34.83 -12.19 -5.00
N VAL A 609 34.31 -11.23 -4.26
CA VAL A 609 34.53 -9.80 -4.50
C VAL A 609 35.62 -9.34 -3.53
N GLU A 610 36.75 -8.93 -4.08
CA GLU A 610 37.91 -8.40 -3.34
C GLU A 610 38.03 -6.92 -3.66
N ASP A 611 38.23 -6.11 -2.67
CA ASP A 611 38.52 -4.68 -2.83
C ASP A 611 39.78 -4.28 -2.05
N THR A 612 40.37 -3.18 -2.45
CA THR A 612 41.50 -2.57 -1.74
C THR A 612 41.06 -1.31 -0.98
N GLY A 613 39.83 -1.33 -0.50
CA GLY A 613 39.23 -0.24 0.26
C GLY A 613 39.61 -0.23 1.74
N ILE A 614 38.77 0.35 2.55
CA ILE A 614 38.99 0.53 4.00
C ILE A 614 39.01 -0.78 4.80
N GLY A 615 38.48 -1.86 4.21
CA GLY A 615 38.38 -3.17 4.87
C GLY A 615 37.31 -3.22 5.97
N VAL A 616 37.18 -4.37 6.62
CA VAL A 616 36.24 -4.60 7.72
C VAL A 616 36.96 -5.28 8.89
N PRO A 617 36.89 -4.75 10.12
CA PRO A 617 37.49 -5.37 11.29
C PRO A 617 36.93 -6.78 11.55
N ALA A 618 37.75 -7.75 11.83
CA ALA A 618 37.34 -9.15 12.02
C ALA A 618 36.26 -9.33 13.11
N LYS A 619 36.26 -8.48 14.15
CA LYS A 619 35.25 -8.51 15.21
C LYS A 619 33.84 -8.13 14.70
N GLN A 620 33.76 -7.48 13.56
CA GLN A 620 32.48 -7.00 12.96
C GLN A 620 31.99 -7.91 11.82
N ALA A 621 32.69 -9.00 11.52
CA ALA A 621 32.46 -9.87 10.36
C ALA A 621 31.03 -10.40 10.23
N GLU A 622 30.33 -10.70 11.34
CA GLU A 622 28.93 -11.08 11.32
C GLU A 622 27.98 -9.87 11.46
N HIS A 623 28.41 -8.88 12.23
CA HIS A 623 27.59 -7.71 12.52
C HIS A 623 27.28 -6.86 11.28
N ILE A 624 28.18 -6.80 10.29
CA ILE A 624 27.95 -6.06 9.02
C ILE A 624 26.80 -6.61 8.18
N PHE A 625 26.33 -7.82 8.45
CA PHE A 625 25.19 -8.42 7.77
C PHE A 625 23.85 -8.16 8.47
N GLU A 626 23.87 -7.54 9.62
CA GLU A 626 22.63 -7.06 10.26
C GLU A 626 22.11 -5.84 9.53
N ALA A 627 20.79 -5.73 9.42
CA ALA A 627 20.18 -4.61 8.74
C ALA A 627 20.45 -3.28 9.48
N PHE A 628 20.73 -2.23 8.73
CA PHE A 628 21.03 -0.88 9.22
C PHE A 628 22.36 -0.72 9.96
N VAL A 629 23.24 -1.69 9.89
CA VAL A 629 24.58 -1.57 10.46
C VAL A 629 25.50 -0.82 9.51
N GLN A 630 26.15 0.20 10.03
CA GLN A 630 27.21 0.98 9.39
C GLN A 630 28.41 1.05 10.34
N LEU A 631 29.59 0.77 9.83
CA LEU A 631 30.82 0.82 10.65
C LEU A 631 31.42 2.22 10.75
N ASP A 632 31.06 3.11 9.85
CA ASP A 632 31.53 4.49 9.82
C ASP A 632 30.39 5.41 9.32
N GLU A 633 30.02 6.42 10.11
CA GLU A 633 28.96 7.39 9.79
C GLU A 633 29.37 8.39 8.67
N TYR A 634 30.63 8.45 8.29
CA TYR A 634 31.13 9.32 7.22
C TYR A 634 30.88 8.79 5.80
N TYR A 635 30.49 7.51 5.65
CA TYR A 635 30.17 6.93 4.35
C TYR A 635 28.65 6.86 4.16
N GLU A 636 28.12 7.64 3.21
CA GLU A 636 26.70 7.62 2.85
C GLU A 636 26.20 6.21 2.53
N GLY A 637 25.12 5.79 3.15
CA GLY A 637 24.47 4.51 2.86
C GLY A 637 23.41 4.16 3.88
N THR A 638 22.63 3.13 3.61
CA THR A 638 21.49 2.73 4.45
C THR A 638 21.82 1.54 5.38
N GLY A 639 23.00 0.91 5.24
CA GLY A 639 23.36 -0.30 5.99
C GLY A 639 22.49 -1.54 5.68
N ILE A 640 21.72 -1.51 4.59
CA ILE A 640 20.78 -2.60 4.24
C ILE A 640 21.39 -3.53 3.17
N GLY A 641 22.31 -3.06 2.34
CA GLY A 641 22.77 -3.78 1.15
C GLY A 641 23.31 -5.18 1.44
N LEU A 642 24.19 -5.31 2.44
CA LEU A 642 24.79 -6.61 2.79
C LEU A 642 23.77 -7.56 3.42
N SER A 643 22.86 -7.07 4.24
CA SER A 643 21.79 -7.88 4.85
C SER A 643 20.83 -8.44 3.79
N VAL A 644 20.45 -7.63 2.82
CA VAL A 644 19.63 -8.04 1.68
C VAL A 644 20.38 -9.03 0.81
N ALA A 645 21.64 -8.75 0.45
CA ALA A 645 22.46 -9.66 -0.36
C ALA A 645 22.56 -11.05 0.29
N ARG A 646 22.90 -11.10 1.58
CA ARG A 646 23.04 -12.38 2.31
C ARG A 646 21.68 -13.10 2.44
N SER A 647 20.61 -12.37 2.70
CA SER A 647 19.26 -12.94 2.76
C SER A 647 18.83 -13.57 1.43
N ILE A 648 19.05 -12.88 0.32
CA ILE A 648 18.81 -13.40 -1.03
C ILE A 648 19.58 -14.68 -1.26
N VAL A 649 20.88 -14.67 -0.99
CA VAL A 649 21.75 -15.82 -1.26
C VAL A 649 21.39 -17.03 -0.38
N ARG A 650 21.04 -16.81 0.89
CA ARG A 650 20.54 -17.88 1.78
C ARG A 650 19.24 -18.49 1.29
N ARG A 651 18.34 -17.68 0.76
CA ARG A 651 17.08 -18.16 0.14
C ARG A 651 17.32 -18.90 -1.19
N LEU A 652 18.45 -18.66 -1.84
CA LEU A 652 18.92 -19.42 -3.00
C LEU A 652 19.71 -20.68 -2.59
N GLY A 653 19.86 -20.95 -1.30
CA GLY A 653 20.54 -22.13 -0.77
C GLY A 653 22.06 -21.98 -0.61
N GLY A 654 22.60 -20.75 -0.75
CA GLY A 654 24.00 -20.41 -0.52
C GLY A 654 24.23 -19.58 0.75
N ASP A 655 25.35 -18.89 0.85
CA ASP A 655 25.61 -17.86 1.87
C ASP A 655 26.59 -16.79 1.34
N ILE A 656 26.70 -15.67 2.07
CA ILE A 656 27.73 -14.66 1.89
C ILE A 656 28.50 -14.54 3.20
N VAL A 657 29.83 -14.64 3.10
CA VAL A 657 30.74 -14.51 4.25
C VAL A 657 31.85 -13.51 3.94
N LEU A 658 32.32 -12.85 4.98
CA LEU A 658 33.53 -12.02 4.91
C LEU A 658 34.75 -12.89 5.23
N ASP A 659 35.77 -12.86 4.37
CA ASP A 659 37.08 -13.47 4.65
C ASP A 659 37.93 -12.55 5.51
N THR A 660 37.98 -12.83 6.79
CA THR A 660 38.72 -12.03 7.77
C THR A 660 40.25 -12.22 7.69
N THR A 661 40.75 -13.12 6.84
CA THR A 661 42.18 -13.33 6.62
C THR A 661 42.77 -12.39 5.57
N TYR A 662 41.90 -11.76 4.77
CA TYR A 662 42.30 -10.78 3.75
C TYR A 662 42.62 -9.43 4.40
N GLN A 663 43.79 -8.87 4.08
CA GLN A 663 44.32 -7.66 4.76
C GLN A 663 44.46 -6.44 3.86
N GLU A 664 44.23 -6.56 2.55
CA GLU A 664 44.40 -5.45 1.60
C GLU A 664 43.13 -4.57 1.47
N GLY A 665 42.01 -4.98 2.08
CA GLY A 665 40.71 -4.35 2.01
C GLY A 665 39.65 -5.29 2.54
N ALA A 666 38.53 -5.43 1.84
CA ALA A 666 37.51 -6.43 2.17
C ALA A 666 37.44 -7.53 1.09
N ARG A 667 37.14 -8.74 1.51
CA ARG A 667 36.91 -9.89 0.63
C ARG A 667 35.58 -10.56 1.03
N PHE A 668 34.56 -10.41 0.19
CA PHE A 668 33.28 -11.08 0.36
C PHE A 668 33.22 -12.31 -0.54
N ILE A 669 32.77 -13.43 0.02
CA ILE A 669 32.61 -14.69 -0.70
C ILE A 669 31.13 -15.04 -0.71
N MET A 670 30.51 -14.94 -1.88
CA MET A 670 29.14 -15.37 -2.14
C MET A 670 29.17 -16.77 -2.75
N THR A 671 28.51 -17.73 -2.13
CA THR A 671 28.39 -19.09 -2.64
C THR A 671 26.99 -19.41 -3.12
N LEU A 672 26.88 -20.18 -4.18
CA LEU A 672 25.61 -20.73 -4.67
C LEU A 672 25.80 -22.25 -4.88
N PRO A 673 24.79 -23.07 -4.52
CA PRO A 673 24.84 -24.50 -4.73
C PRO A 673 24.78 -24.85 -6.21
N LYS A 674 25.49 -25.90 -6.62
CA LYS A 674 25.57 -26.40 -8.00
C LYS A 674 24.28 -27.12 -8.43
N GLU A 675 23.69 -27.87 -7.52
CA GLU A 675 22.47 -28.66 -7.75
C GLU A 675 21.45 -28.40 -6.64
N SER A 676 20.18 -28.65 -6.93
CA SER A 676 19.05 -28.49 -5.99
C SER A 676 18.94 -29.66 -5.04
#